data_d84b507564912afcb14ae274d2775bf0
#
_entry.id   d84b507564912afcb14ae274d2775bf0
#
_cell.length_a   1.000
_cell.length_b   1.000
_cell.length_c   1.000
_cell.angle_alpha   90.00
_cell.angle_beta   90.00
_cell.angle_gamma   90.00
#
_symmetry.space_group_name_H-M   'P 1'
#
loop_
_entity.id
_entity.type
_entity.pdbx_description
1 polymer ?
#
loop_
_entity_poly.entity_id
_entity_poly.type
_entity_poly.pdbx_seq_one_letter_code
_entity_poly.pdbx_strand_id
1 'polypeptide(L)'
;MLALPLALGNPVPLANEFYRRALRERSIELKIFTGLSLRKPQASGELERRFLDPFVARVFGNCPELDYVAAVRAGQLPSNIEVIEFFLEPGAYLGNAYSQQHHLSANYTHVAREVLAHGVNVVAQMIAKRVSDGRAEYSLSCNPDVTVDLLPELDAARRGGREIVTIGVVNRHLPFMFGGAQIAASALDFVVEHSRYDYDLYCPPNLAIGTVDYLIGLYASALVKDAGTLQIGIGAVGDAIVYCLQLRHQYNATWRSVLDDCRVRERFGPQIEHIGETERFERGLYGCTEMFVDGFLDLYRSGILKRRVYGHALVQRLLNEGKITERIDARTLERLLEAGLPPLLNAAEFASLQQVGVIAAECRYESGCIRTPRGEWLAADLSDAVTRERLVHECLGAYLREGVLLHGGFFLGPKGFYAALRDLPEAERRLFNMTGVGFINQLYGEDPARRIAQRQHARFINTAMMMTLTGAAVSDGLDDGQVVSGVGGQYNFVSMAHALPGAHSVLAVRSVRTKAGRTTSNLVFRYGHTTIPRHLRDVVITEYGIAELRGKTDSEVIAALLNIADARFQDKLLRQAQAAGKLPRDYRIPEAHRNNTPEALERALAGHRRAGLFSAFPFGTDYTAEELVLAQALERLRERMETAAGKAAAVAMALLRPGISAPMRPYLQRLRLDRPQNMRERLLQGLVANELRGLLG
;
A
#
# COMPACT_ATOMS: atom_id res chain seq x y z
N MET A 1 20.32 -0.17 21.88
CA MET A 1 19.07 -0.46 21.15
C MET A 1 19.32 -0.52 19.65
N LEU A 2 18.85 -1.56 19.00
CA LEU A 2 18.93 -1.78 17.56
C LEU A 2 17.60 -1.36 16.90
N ALA A 3 17.63 -0.36 16.03
CA ALA A 3 16.50 -0.01 15.18
C ALA A 3 16.63 -0.69 13.80
N LEU A 4 15.56 -1.34 13.39
CA LEU A 4 15.41 -2.01 12.10
C LEU A 4 14.26 -1.37 11.32
N PRO A 5 14.32 -1.32 9.98
CA PRO A 5 13.21 -0.80 9.17
C PRO A 5 11.97 -1.69 9.23
N LEU A 6 10.87 -1.18 8.73
CA LEU A 6 9.63 -1.95 8.57
C LEU A 6 9.83 -3.02 7.48
N ALA A 7 9.41 -4.24 7.75
CA ALA A 7 9.25 -5.32 6.78
C ALA A 7 10.53 -5.68 5.98
N LEU A 8 10.55 -5.33 4.66
CA LEU A 8 11.50 -5.85 3.68
C LEU A 8 12.95 -5.43 3.92
N GLY A 9 13.18 -4.22 4.39
CA GLY A 9 14.52 -3.63 4.55
C GLY A 9 15.37 -4.21 5.68
N ASN A 10 14.87 -5.18 6.43
CA ASN A 10 15.59 -5.80 7.55
C ASN A 10 16.85 -6.53 7.07
N PRO A 11 18.07 -6.20 7.59
CA PRO A 11 19.29 -6.92 7.30
C PRO A 11 19.33 -8.20 8.14
N VAL A 12 18.50 -9.18 7.81
CA VAL A 12 18.15 -10.34 8.64
C VAL A 12 19.37 -11.09 9.21
N PRO A 13 20.43 -11.44 8.44
CA PRO A 13 21.58 -12.13 9.02
C PRO A 13 22.34 -11.30 10.08
N LEU A 14 22.39 -9.97 9.90
CA LEU A 14 22.99 -9.05 10.87
C LEU A 14 22.13 -8.95 12.14
N ALA A 15 20.82 -8.76 11.99
CA ALA A 15 19.88 -8.72 13.11
C ALA A 15 19.91 -10.01 13.92
N ASN A 16 19.99 -11.17 13.25
CA ASN A 16 20.12 -12.48 13.89
C ASN A 16 21.44 -12.62 14.66
N GLU A 17 22.54 -12.03 14.19
CA GLU A 17 23.81 -12.09 14.94
C GLU A 17 23.75 -11.23 16.22
N PHE A 18 23.12 -10.05 16.20
CA PHE A 18 22.83 -9.28 17.43
C PHE A 18 21.99 -10.10 18.41
N TYR A 19 20.94 -10.75 17.93
CA TYR A 19 20.09 -11.60 18.77
C TYR A 19 20.83 -12.79 19.35
N ARG A 20 21.57 -13.54 18.53
CA ARG A 20 22.37 -14.71 18.97
C ARG A 20 23.46 -14.33 19.95
N ARG A 21 24.10 -13.16 19.78
CA ARG A 21 25.09 -12.67 20.69
C ARG A 21 24.50 -12.34 22.07
N ALA A 22 23.35 -11.65 22.09
CA ALA A 22 22.63 -11.39 23.35
C ALA A 22 22.14 -12.68 24.04
N LEU A 23 21.82 -13.74 23.26
CA LEU A 23 21.49 -15.06 23.81
C LEU A 23 22.72 -15.71 24.54
N ARG A 24 23.92 -15.56 23.95
CA ARG A 24 25.18 -16.13 24.53
C ARG A 24 25.70 -15.33 25.70
N GLU A 25 25.62 -13.98 25.58
CA GLU A 25 26.16 -13.03 26.56
C GLU A 25 25.02 -12.30 27.27
N ARG A 26 24.57 -12.86 28.41
CA ARG A 26 23.43 -12.34 29.18
C ARG A 26 23.61 -10.94 29.77
N SER A 27 24.84 -10.45 29.82
CA SER A 27 25.18 -9.07 30.21
C SER A 27 24.81 -8.04 29.13
N ILE A 28 24.56 -8.47 27.89
CA ILE A 28 24.11 -7.59 26.82
C ILE A 28 22.60 -7.43 26.92
N GLU A 29 22.15 -6.23 27.21
CA GLU A 29 20.74 -5.84 27.10
C GLU A 29 20.45 -5.43 25.64
N LEU A 30 19.67 -6.24 24.94
CA LEU A 30 19.28 -5.99 23.54
C LEU A 30 17.82 -5.57 23.46
N LYS A 31 17.59 -4.34 23.05
CA LYS A 31 16.26 -3.86 22.64
C LYS A 31 16.22 -3.74 21.13
N ILE A 32 15.26 -4.41 20.48
CA ILE A 32 15.00 -4.32 19.03
C ILE A 32 13.74 -3.47 18.85
N PHE A 33 13.84 -2.43 18.05
CA PHE A 33 12.71 -1.59 17.63
C PHE A 33 12.47 -1.78 16.14
N THR A 34 11.26 -2.18 15.73
CA THR A 34 10.93 -2.51 14.35
C THR A 34 9.44 -2.43 14.09
N GLY A 35 9.01 -2.77 12.88
CA GLY A 35 7.62 -2.99 12.51
C GLY A 35 7.52 -4.10 11.47
N LEU A 36 6.42 -4.86 11.50
CA LEU A 36 6.10 -5.92 10.57
C LEU A 36 7.26 -6.89 10.35
N SER A 37 7.60 -7.64 11.39
CA SER A 37 8.59 -8.71 11.31
C SER A 37 8.07 -9.82 10.41
N LEU A 38 8.51 -9.82 9.15
CA LEU A 38 8.04 -10.74 8.12
C LEU A 38 8.43 -12.19 8.41
N ARG A 39 7.50 -13.11 8.13
CA ARG A 39 7.67 -14.54 8.28
C ARG A 39 7.16 -15.27 7.04
N LYS A 40 7.89 -16.30 6.60
CA LYS A 40 7.40 -17.17 5.54
C LYS A 40 6.13 -17.92 5.98
N PRO A 41 5.19 -18.22 5.06
CA PRO A 41 4.04 -19.04 5.38
C PRO A 41 4.47 -20.38 5.98
N GLN A 42 3.82 -20.79 7.05
CA GLN A 42 4.09 -22.05 7.74
C GLN A 42 2.84 -22.92 7.81
N ALA A 43 3.01 -24.20 7.54
CA ALA A 43 1.93 -25.17 7.58
C ALA A 43 1.53 -25.52 9.00
N SER A 44 0.22 -25.58 9.27
CA SER A 44 -0.35 -26.01 10.55
C SER A 44 -0.46 -27.54 10.67
N GLY A 45 -0.43 -28.26 9.54
CA GLY A 45 -0.62 -29.70 9.48
C GLY A 45 0.16 -30.38 8.37
N GLU A 46 0.13 -31.72 8.36
CA GLU A 46 0.90 -32.54 7.41
C GLU A 46 0.45 -32.31 5.96
N LEU A 47 -0.85 -32.29 5.71
CA LEU A 47 -1.40 -32.10 4.36
C LEU A 47 -1.04 -30.70 3.81
N GLU A 48 -1.20 -29.69 4.63
CA GLU A 48 -0.82 -28.32 4.28
C GLU A 48 0.69 -28.21 4.04
N ARG A 49 1.52 -28.88 4.83
CA ARG A 49 2.97 -28.92 4.64
C ARG A 49 3.34 -29.50 3.27
N ARG A 50 2.71 -30.57 2.84
CA ARG A 50 2.97 -31.19 1.52
C ARG A 50 2.65 -30.25 0.36
N PHE A 51 1.69 -29.37 0.54
CA PHE A 51 1.37 -28.30 -0.42
C PHE A 51 2.34 -27.11 -0.30
N LEU A 52 2.51 -26.60 0.91
CA LEU A 52 3.11 -25.31 1.19
C LEU A 52 4.65 -25.32 1.11
N ASP A 53 5.33 -26.35 1.66
CA ASP A 53 6.80 -26.37 1.70
C ASP A 53 7.44 -26.26 0.31
N PRO A 54 7.01 -27.00 -0.75
CA PRO A 54 7.59 -26.83 -2.08
C PRO A 54 7.25 -25.45 -2.71
N PHE A 55 6.07 -24.90 -2.43
CA PHE A 55 5.70 -23.55 -2.85
C PHE A 55 6.62 -22.51 -2.19
N VAL A 56 6.79 -22.57 -0.89
CA VAL A 56 7.66 -21.63 -0.12
C VAL A 56 9.10 -21.74 -0.59
N ALA A 57 9.63 -22.97 -0.80
CA ALA A 57 10.99 -23.15 -1.30
C ALA A 57 11.19 -22.51 -2.69
N ARG A 58 10.20 -22.58 -3.57
CA ARG A 58 10.27 -22.01 -4.92
C ARG A 58 10.09 -20.49 -4.95
N VAL A 59 9.13 -19.96 -4.19
CA VAL A 59 8.78 -18.53 -4.21
C VAL A 59 9.75 -17.70 -3.38
N PHE A 60 10.04 -18.13 -2.16
CA PHE A 60 10.89 -17.38 -1.23
C PHE A 60 12.39 -17.72 -1.34
N GLY A 61 12.76 -18.82 -2.05
CA GLY A 61 14.14 -19.21 -2.24
C GLY A 61 14.93 -19.27 -0.93
N ASN A 62 16.10 -18.63 -0.91
CA ASN A 62 17.01 -18.56 0.25
C ASN A 62 16.74 -17.35 1.17
N CYS A 63 15.59 -16.67 1.06
CA CYS A 63 15.21 -15.57 1.95
C CYS A 63 15.32 -16.03 3.41
N PRO A 64 16.13 -15.36 4.27
CA PRO A 64 16.26 -15.73 5.68
C PRO A 64 15.06 -15.25 6.51
N GLU A 65 14.90 -15.78 7.72
CA GLU A 65 13.90 -15.34 8.69
C GLU A 65 14.58 -14.76 9.95
N LEU A 66 13.88 -13.85 10.64
CA LEU A 66 14.33 -13.25 11.88
C LEU A 66 14.19 -14.26 13.03
N ASP A 67 15.31 -14.66 13.64
CA ASP A 67 15.36 -15.70 14.66
C ASP A 67 14.50 -15.38 15.90
N TYR A 68 14.40 -14.09 16.29
CA TYR A 68 13.60 -13.68 17.45
C TYR A 68 12.11 -13.87 17.27
N VAL A 69 11.60 -13.91 16.05
CA VAL A 69 10.14 -13.98 15.78
C VAL A 69 9.51 -15.26 16.35
N ALA A 70 10.23 -16.38 16.27
CA ALA A 70 9.76 -17.63 16.85
C ALA A 70 9.67 -17.54 18.38
N ALA A 71 10.64 -16.93 19.05
CA ALA A 71 10.66 -16.75 20.49
C ALA A 71 9.57 -15.76 20.97
N VAL A 72 9.34 -14.67 20.22
CA VAL A 72 8.21 -13.72 20.46
C VAL A 72 6.89 -14.45 20.41
N ARG A 73 6.65 -15.23 19.36
CA ARG A 73 5.39 -16.00 19.20
C ARG A 73 5.18 -17.04 20.27
N ALA A 74 6.25 -17.64 20.76
CA ALA A 74 6.19 -18.61 21.86
C ALA A 74 6.13 -17.95 23.25
N GLY A 75 6.29 -16.64 23.37
CA GLY A 75 6.42 -15.94 24.66
C GLY A 75 7.67 -16.37 25.45
N GLN A 76 8.75 -16.71 24.75
CA GLN A 76 9.97 -17.31 25.34
C GLN A 76 11.22 -16.44 25.14
N LEU A 77 11.04 -15.11 25.01
CA LEU A 77 12.19 -14.20 24.98
C LEU A 77 12.89 -14.17 26.35
N PRO A 78 14.24 -14.22 26.38
CA PRO A 78 14.99 -14.02 27.62
C PRO A 78 14.83 -12.59 28.14
N SER A 79 14.96 -12.42 29.45
CA SER A 79 14.76 -11.13 30.16
C SER A 79 15.69 -9.99 29.72
N ASN A 80 16.86 -10.32 29.12
CA ASN A 80 17.79 -9.34 28.58
C ASN A 80 17.53 -8.96 27.12
N ILE A 81 16.44 -9.46 26.51
CA ILE A 81 16.05 -9.14 25.14
C ILE A 81 14.63 -8.64 25.12
N GLU A 82 14.41 -7.47 24.53
CA GLU A 82 13.12 -6.85 24.33
C GLU A 82 12.89 -6.56 22.84
N VAL A 83 11.69 -6.85 22.33
CA VAL A 83 11.28 -6.53 20.96
C VAL A 83 10.04 -5.64 21.01
N ILE A 84 10.13 -4.43 20.47
CA ILE A 84 9.06 -3.46 20.36
C ILE A 84 8.69 -3.36 18.89
N GLU A 85 7.41 -3.57 18.57
CA GLU A 85 6.90 -3.41 17.21
C GLU A 85 5.80 -2.33 17.15
N PHE A 86 5.95 -1.38 16.23
CA PHE A 86 4.93 -0.36 15.97
C PHE A 86 3.90 -0.81 14.91
N PHE A 87 4.12 -1.93 14.27
CA PHE A 87 3.21 -2.55 13.31
C PHE A 87 3.32 -4.08 13.42
N LEU A 88 2.27 -4.75 13.87
CA LEU A 88 2.22 -6.21 13.97
C LEU A 88 1.73 -6.82 12.64
N GLU A 89 2.16 -8.05 12.34
CA GLU A 89 1.59 -8.85 11.25
C GLU A 89 0.08 -9.05 11.52
N PRO A 90 -0.81 -8.62 10.58
CA PRO A 90 -2.25 -8.54 10.85
C PRO A 90 -2.86 -9.85 11.35
N GLY A 91 -3.40 -9.81 12.56
CA GLY A 91 -4.07 -10.94 13.22
C GLY A 91 -3.16 -12.05 13.75
N ALA A 92 -1.84 -11.99 13.49
CA ALA A 92 -0.92 -13.07 13.84
C ALA A 92 -0.59 -13.16 15.34
N TYR A 93 -0.81 -12.06 16.07
CA TYR A 93 -0.46 -11.92 17.50
C TYR A 93 -1.68 -11.75 18.43
N LEU A 94 -2.88 -12.08 17.94
CA LEU A 94 -4.06 -12.14 18.79
C LEU A 94 -3.84 -13.22 19.87
N GLY A 95 -4.09 -12.84 21.14
CA GLY A 95 -3.85 -13.70 22.29
C GLY A 95 -2.38 -13.87 22.71
N ASN A 96 -1.42 -13.25 22.01
CA ASN A 96 -0.02 -13.25 22.43
C ASN A 96 0.24 -12.12 23.41
N ALA A 97 0.31 -12.44 24.72
CA ALA A 97 0.47 -11.43 25.77
C ALA A 97 1.73 -10.57 25.60
N TYR A 98 2.85 -11.16 25.17
CA TYR A 98 4.09 -10.42 24.97
C TYR A 98 3.93 -9.33 23.91
N SER A 99 3.48 -9.70 22.69
CA SER A 99 3.31 -8.75 21.59
C SER A 99 2.25 -7.70 21.89
N GLN A 100 1.16 -8.07 22.58
CA GLN A 100 0.13 -7.12 23.01
C GLN A 100 0.65 -6.08 24.00
N GLN A 101 1.61 -6.46 24.87
CA GLN A 101 2.22 -5.56 25.86
C GLN A 101 3.36 -4.70 25.28
N HIS A 102 4.03 -5.18 24.21
CA HIS A 102 5.19 -4.52 23.60
C HIS A 102 4.88 -3.90 22.24
N HIS A 103 3.59 -3.76 21.90
CA HIS A 103 3.16 -2.99 20.75
C HIS A 103 3.21 -1.50 21.05
N LEU A 104 3.91 -0.74 20.21
CA LEU A 104 3.93 0.71 20.26
C LEU A 104 2.90 1.27 19.28
N SER A 105 1.78 1.78 19.79
CA SER A 105 0.81 2.50 18.96
C SER A 105 1.36 3.88 18.59
N ALA A 106 1.88 4.01 17.38
CA ALA A 106 2.48 5.24 16.88
C ALA A 106 1.85 5.67 15.56
N ASN A 107 1.65 6.97 15.38
CA ASN A 107 1.45 7.54 14.05
C ASN A 107 2.73 7.33 13.23
N TYR A 108 2.60 6.87 12.01
CA TYR A 108 3.76 6.49 11.20
C TYR A 108 4.75 7.65 11.00
N THR A 109 4.26 8.87 10.82
CA THR A 109 5.12 10.06 10.71
C THR A 109 5.87 10.41 12.01
N HIS A 110 5.55 9.77 13.13
CA HIS A 110 6.22 9.98 14.42
C HIS A 110 7.23 8.87 14.75
N VAL A 111 7.30 7.80 13.99
CA VAL A 111 8.14 6.64 14.31
C VAL A 111 9.61 7.01 14.42
N ALA A 112 10.15 7.89 13.56
CA ALA A 112 11.52 8.37 13.67
C ALA A 112 11.81 9.01 15.04
N ARG A 113 10.91 9.85 15.54
CA ARG A 113 10.98 10.47 16.87
C ARG A 113 10.93 9.43 17.99
N GLU A 114 10.06 8.43 17.87
CA GLU A 114 9.93 7.37 18.88
C GLU A 114 11.19 6.50 18.94
N VAL A 115 11.81 6.18 17.80
CA VAL A 115 13.11 5.48 17.73
C VAL A 115 14.17 6.22 18.55
N LEU A 116 14.25 7.56 18.40
CA LEU A 116 15.18 8.40 19.17
C LEU A 116 14.85 8.44 20.66
N ALA A 117 13.58 8.59 21.00
CA ALA A 117 13.10 8.64 22.39
C ALA A 117 13.39 7.33 23.15
N HIS A 118 13.33 6.19 22.46
CA HIS A 118 13.69 4.89 23.03
C HIS A 118 15.21 4.66 23.18
N GLY A 119 16.04 5.63 22.79
CA GLY A 119 17.48 5.57 23.04
C GLY A 119 18.25 4.71 22.04
N VAL A 120 17.90 4.80 20.75
CA VAL A 120 18.63 4.10 19.67
C VAL A 120 20.12 4.45 19.69
N ASN A 121 20.96 3.44 19.51
CA ASN A 121 22.40 3.58 19.32
C ASN A 121 22.95 2.74 18.15
N VAL A 122 22.13 1.87 17.56
CA VAL A 122 22.45 1.18 16.30
C VAL A 122 21.25 1.26 15.38
N VAL A 123 21.45 1.74 14.16
CA VAL A 123 20.46 1.69 13.07
C VAL A 123 21.04 0.80 11.98
N ALA A 124 20.34 -0.25 11.59
CA ALA A 124 20.81 -1.19 10.58
C ALA A 124 19.74 -1.46 9.53
N GLN A 125 20.13 -1.39 8.23
CA GLN A 125 19.20 -1.52 7.12
C GLN A 125 19.86 -2.17 5.93
N MET A 126 19.09 -2.93 5.13
CA MET A 126 19.52 -3.31 3.78
C MET A 126 19.54 -2.10 2.84
N ILE A 127 20.57 -2.04 1.99
CA ILE A 127 20.76 -0.98 1.01
C ILE A 127 21.08 -1.55 -0.36
N ALA A 128 20.72 -0.81 -1.41
CA ALA A 128 21.21 -1.06 -2.76
C ALA A 128 22.49 -0.25 -3.01
N LYS A 129 23.43 -0.82 -3.79
CA LYS A 129 24.67 -0.18 -4.19
C LYS A 129 24.76 -0.17 -5.72
N ARG A 130 25.26 0.92 -6.28
CA ARG A 130 25.73 1.00 -7.66
C ARG A 130 27.10 1.70 -7.73
N VAL A 131 27.76 1.58 -8.86
CA VAL A 131 28.98 2.32 -9.15
C VAL A 131 28.70 3.26 -10.33
N SER A 132 28.92 4.55 -10.14
CA SER A 132 28.83 5.59 -11.16
C SER A 132 30.10 6.41 -11.16
N ASP A 133 30.72 6.60 -12.32
CA ASP A 133 31.98 7.33 -12.48
C ASP A 133 33.09 6.87 -11.50
N GLY A 134 33.17 5.55 -11.26
CA GLY A 134 34.15 4.95 -10.34
C GLY A 134 33.85 5.16 -8.85
N ARG A 135 32.73 5.77 -8.49
CA ARG A 135 32.32 6.00 -7.09
C ARG A 135 31.14 5.11 -6.71
N ALA A 136 31.18 4.58 -5.49
CA ALA A 136 30.05 3.87 -4.93
C ALA A 136 28.96 4.84 -4.51
N GLU A 137 27.74 4.58 -4.94
CA GLU A 137 26.52 5.27 -4.53
C GLU A 137 25.59 4.29 -3.81
N TYR A 138 24.85 4.79 -2.83
CA TYR A 138 23.97 3.99 -1.98
C TYR A 138 22.53 4.49 -2.02
N SER A 139 21.62 3.54 -1.93
CA SER A 139 20.18 3.81 -1.84
C SER A 139 19.55 2.97 -0.74
N LEU A 140 18.68 3.57 0.07
CA LEU A 140 17.83 2.90 1.06
C LEU A 140 16.79 1.98 0.39
N SER A 141 16.63 2.11 -0.94
CA SER A 141 15.84 1.22 -1.80
C SER A 141 14.40 1.04 -1.31
N CYS A 142 14.13 -0.09 -0.65
CA CYS A 142 12.78 -0.49 -0.24
C CYS A 142 12.25 0.26 0.98
N ASN A 143 13.09 0.87 1.80
CA ASN A 143 12.68 1.47 3.08
C ASN A 143 13.35 2.80 3.39
N PRO A 144 13.14 3.85 2.60
CA PRO A 144 13.49 5.21 3.00
C PRO A 144 12.48 5.81 3.99
N ASP A 145 11.32 5.23 4.12
CA ASP A 145 10.12 5.64 4.85
C ASP A 145 10.40 6.34 6.19
N VAL A 146 11.02 5.64 7.14
CA VAL A 146 11.40 6.18 8.46
C VAL A 146 12.82 6.69 8.43
N THR A 147 13.72 6.03 7.69
CA THR A 147 15.17 6.31 7.76
C THR A 147 15.52 7.69 7.21
N VAL A 148 14.88 8.16 6.15
CA VAL A 148 15.11 9.52 5.61
C VAL A 148 14.78 10.59 6.64
N ASP A 149 13.66 10.42 7.36
CA ASP A 149 13.24 11.35 8.40
C ASP A 149 14.13 11.22 9.67
N LEU A 150 14.70 10.04 9.92
CA LEU A 150 15.52 9.72 11.08
C LEU A 150 16.97 10.25 10.94
N LEU A 151 17.58 10.18 9.76
CA LEU A 151 18.99 10.52 9.56
C LEU A 151 19.39 11.91 10.06
N PRO A 152 18.66 13.01 9.76
CA PRO A 152 18.99 14.35 10.28
C PRO A 152 18.93 14.41 11.82
N GLU A 153 18.01 13.70 12.42
CA GLU A 153 17.82 13.62 13.86
C GLU A 153 18.96 12.82 14.53
N LEU A 154 19.44 11.75 13.88
CA LEU A 154 20.63 11.01 14.36
C LEU A 154 21.87 11.90 14.35
N ASP A 155 22.04 12.72 13.29
CA ASP A 155 23.17 13.65 13.19
C ASP A 155 23.09 14.73 14.27
N ALA A 156 21.91 15.25 14.58
CA ALA A 156 21.69 16.19 15.67
C ALA A 156 22.02 15.53 17.03
N ALA A 157 21.57 14.29 17.26
CA ALA A 157 21.87 13.53 18.47
C ALA A 157 23.37 13.23 18.65
N ARG A 158 24.08 12.90 17.56
CA ARG A 158 25.54 12.71 17.55
C ARG A 158 26.27 14.00 17.93
N ARG A 159 25.87 15.14 17.34
CA ARG A 159 26.43 16.45 17.75
C ARG A 159 26.16 16.78 19.23
N GLY A 160 25.09 16.25 19.80
CA GLY A 160 24.76 16.31 21.22
C GLY A 160 25.54 15.30 22.09
N GLY A 161 26.48 14.54 21.53
CA GLY A 161 27.35 13.62 22.28
C GLY A 161 26.81 12.18 22.40
N ARG A 162 25.72 11.82 21.69
CA ARG A 162 25.23 10.43 21.69
C ARG A 162 26.04 9.56 20.74
N GLU A 163 26.46 8.39 21.22
CA GLU A 163 27.09 7.37 20.40
C GLU A 163 26.04 6.60 19.60
N ILE A 164 26.00 6.80 18.30
CA ILE A 164 25.06 6.15 17.39
C ILE A 164 25.83 5.64 16.18
N VAL A 165 25.57 4.40 15.81
CA VAL A 165 26.17 3.71 14.65
C VAL A 165 25.11 3.43 13.61
N THR A 166 25.37 3.76 12.34
CA THR A 166 24.53 3.45 11.19
C THR A 166 25.21 2.41 10.29
N ILE A 167 24.49 1.32 9.99
CA ILE A 167 25.02 0.17 9.24
C ILE A 167 24.15 -0.07 8.00
N GLY A 168 24.76 0.05 6.82
CA GLY A 168 24.16 -0.37 5.56
C GLY A 168 24.64 -1.76 5.16
N VAL A 169 23.72 -2.69 4.92
CA VAL A 169 24.03 -4.04 4.44
C VAL A 169 23.61 -4.15 2.98
N VAL A 170 24.59 -4.31 2.09
CA VAL A 170 24.34 -4.37 0.65
C VAL A 170 23.71 -5.72 0.30
N ASN A 171 22.56 -5.67 -0.41
CA ASN A 171 21.95 -6.83 -1.04
C ASN A 171 21.68 -6.50 -2.51
N ARG A 172 22.27 -7.30 -3.43
CA ARG A 172 22.20 -7.07 -4.89
C ARG A 172 20.83 -7.36 -5.50
N HIS A 173 19.93 -8.01 -4.75
CA HIS A 173 18.54 -8.21 -5.18
C HIS A 173 17.67 -6.95 -5.03
N LEU A 174 18.11 -5.96 -4.25
CA LEU A 174 17.41 -4.68 -4.12
C LEU A 174 17.57 -3.83 -5.39
N PRO A 175 16.49 -3.26 -5.95
CA PRO A 175 16.57 -2.25 -6.99
C PRO A 175 17.21 -0.96 -6.42
N PHE A 176 18.09 -0.30 -7.20
CA PHE A 176 18.61 1.01 -6.81
C PHE A 176 17.54 2.07 -7.08
N MET A 177 16.85 2.54 -6.04
CA MET A 177 15.81 3.56 -6.15
C MET A 177 16.37 4.97 -5.93
N PHE A 178 15.70 5.95 -6.52
CA PHE A 178 16.12 7.35 -6.58
C PHE A 178 15.27 8.25 -5.67
N GLY A 179 15.59 9.53 -5.68
CA GLY A 179 14.96 10.54 -4.85
C GLY A 179 15.50 10.56 -3.42
N GLY A 180 14.63 10.68 -2.43
CA GLY A 180 15.03 10.69 -1.03
C GLY A 180 15.71 9.40 -0.56
N ALA A 181 15.53 8.28 -1.29
CA ALA A 181 16.21 7.03 -0.98
C ALA A 181 17.72 7.07 -1.28
N GLN A 182 18.22 7.95 -2.17
CA GLN A 182 19.66 8.13 -2.36
C GLN A 182 20.26 8.82 -1.15
N ILE A 183 21.30 8.22 -0.58
CA ILE A 183 21.98 8.76 0.60
C ILE A 183 23.46 8.98 0.31
N ALA A 184 24.04 9.97 0.98
CA ALA A 184 25.47 10.17 0.98
C ALA A 184 26.19 8.99 1.66
N ALA A 185 27.36 8.61 1.17
CA ALA A 185 28.16 7.55 1.82
C ALA A 185 28.48 7.88 3.28
N SER A 186 28.61 9.16 3.62
CA SER A 186 28.85 9.65 4.98
C SER A 186 27.65 9.45 5.95
N ALA A 187 26.47 9.10 5.46
CA ALA A 187 25.33 8.77 6.31
C ALA A 187 25.46 7.37 6.95
N LEU A 188 26.42 6.57 6.49
CA LEU A 188 26.68 5.21 6.97
C LEU A 188 28.07 5.13 7.61
N ASP A 189 28.13 4.73 8.88
CA ASP A 189 29.39 4.47 9.55
C ASP A 189 30.04 3.18 9.05
N PHE A 190 29.21 2.18 8.73
CA PHE A 190 29.65 0.90 8.17
C PHE A 190 28.81 0.49 6.98
N VAL A 191 29.49 0.03 5.94
CA VAL A 191 28.89 -0.64 4.78
C VAL A 191 29.38 -2.09 4.77
N VAL A 192 28.46 -3.02 4.93
CA VAL A 192 28.74 -4.46 4.92
C VAL A 192 28.37 -5.01 3.54
N GLU A 193 29.36 -5.54 2.82
CA GLU A 193 29.17 -6.16 1.51
C GLU A 193 29.84 -7.54 1.50
N HIS A 194 29.04 -8.59 1.37
CA HIS A 194 29.51 -9.96 1.30
C HIS A 194 28.45 -10.86 0.68
N SER A 195 28.85 -11.90 -0.09
CA SER A 195 27.93 -12.78 -0.83
C SER A 195 26.86 -13.47 0.03
N ARG A 196 27.11 -13.69 1.32
CA ARG A 196 26.11 -14.24 2.26
C ARG A 196 24.91 -13.33 2.51
N TYR A 197 25.02 -12.06 2.14
CA TYR A 197 23.94 -11.08 2.24
C TYR A 197 23.18 -10.90 0.92
N ASP A 198 23.60 -11.57 -0.17
CA ASP A 198 22.89 -11.63 -1.44
C ASP A 198 21.87 -12.78 -1.40
N TYR A 199 20.78 -12.57 -0.69
CA TYR A 199 19.67 -13.52 -0.58
C TYR A 199 18.42 -12.97 -1.24
N ASP A 200 17.51 -13.91 -1.63
CA ASP A 200 16.21 -13.54 -2.20
C ASP A 200 15.41 -12.67 -1.23
N LEU A 201 14.75 -11.66 -1.77
CA LEU A 201 13.90 -10.77 -0.98
C LEU A 201 12.61 -11.50 -0.60
N TYR A 202 12.05 -11.16 0.56
CA TYR A 202 10.72 -11.62 0.94
C TYR A 202 9.70 -11.12 -0.09
N CYS A 203 8.87 -12.00 -0.63
CA CYS A 203 7.90 -11.68 -1.67
C CYS A 203 6.55 -12.33 -1.36
N PRO A 204 5.56 -11.54 -0.87
CA PRO A 204 4.21 -12.06 -0.70
C PRO A 204 3.62 -12.41 -2.08
N PRO A 205 3.01 -13.60 -2.24
CA PRO A 205 2.35 -13.96 -3.49
C PRO A 205 1.09 -13.14 -3.71
N ASN A 206 0.72 -12.94 -4.99
CA ASN A 206 -0.55 -12.32 -5.34
C ASN A 206 -1.72 -13.14 -4.82
N LEU A 207 -2.70 -12.46 -4.22
CA LEU A 207 -3.92 -13.08 -3.72
C LEU A 207 -4.97 -13.17 -4.83
N ALA A 208 -5.81 -14.22 -4.77
CA ALA A 208 -6.96 -14.32 -5.68
C ALA A 208 -7.95 -13.18 -5.44
N ILE A 209 -8.39 -12.53 -6.51
CA ILE A 209 -9.40 -11.47 -6.46
C ILE A 209 -10.79 -12.11 -6.56
N GLY A 210 -11.60 -11.90 -5.53
CA GLY A 210 -12.99 -12.37 -5.48
C GLY A 210 -14.00 -11.36 -6.04
N THR A 211 -15.27 -11.81 -6.12
CA THR A 211 -16.40 -10.96 -6.54
C THR A 211 -16.54 -9.70 -5.70
N VAL A 212 -16.42 -9.83 -4.39
CA VAL A 212 -16.50 -8.73 -3.43
C VAL A 212 -15.43 -7.68 -3.72
N ASP A 213 -14.18 -8.12 -3.94
CA ASP A 213 -13.05 -7.22 -4.20
C ASP A 213 -13.20 -6.49 -5.52
N TYR A 214 -13.65 -7.20 -6.58
CA TYR A 214 -13.91 -6.58 -7.88
C TYR A 214 -15.01 -5.54 -7.85
N LEU A 215 -16.08 -5.75 -7.08
CA LEU A 215 -17.13 -4.75 -6.95
C LEU A 215 -16.66 -3.53 -6.15
N ILE A 216 -15.90 -3.72 -5.10
CA ILE A 216 -15.23 -2.62 -4.39
C ILE A 216 -14.31 -1.87 -5.36
N GLY A 217 -13.49 -2.58 -6.15
CA GLY A 217 -12.63 -2.00 -7.18
C GLY A 217 -13.39 -1.23 -8.25
N LEU A 218 -14.52 -1.75 -8.69
CA LEU A 218 -15.40 -1.11 -9.67
C LEU A 218 -15.93 0.23 -9.15
N TYR A 219 -16.48 0.27 -7.93
CA TYR A 219 -16.95 1.49 -7.28
C TYR A 219 -15.79 2.48 -7.05
N ALA A 220 -14.66 2.01 -6.55
CA ALA A 220 -13.48 2.84 -6.33
C ALA A 220 -12.99 3.48 -7.63
N SER A 221 -12.94 2.72 -8.74
CA SER A 221 -12.49 3.21 -10.05
C SER A 221 -13.36 4.32 -10.61
N ALA A 222 -14.66 4.35 -10.26
CA ALA A 222 -15.58 5.40 -10.63
C ALA A 222 -15.42 6.71 -9.84
N LEU A 223 -14.71 6.66 -8.70
CA LEU A 223 -14.45 7.84 -7.87
C LEU A 223 -13.12 8.53 -8.20
N VAL A 224 -12.23 7.89 -8.97
CA VAL A 224 -10.94 8.47 -9.33
C VAL A 224 -11.09 9.46 -10.49
N LYS A 225 -10.63 10.70 -10.30
CA LYS A 225 -10.63 11.76 -11.32
C LYS A 225 -9.36 11.75 -12.15
N ASP A 226 -9.48 12.09 -13.44
CA ASP A 226 -8.33 12.37 -14.29
C ASP A 226 -7.51 13.54 -13.74
N ALA A 227 -6.23 13.60 -14.05
CA ALA A 227 -5.27 14.56 -13.48
C ALA A 227 -5.15 14.47 -11.94
N GLY A 228 -5.72 13.44 -11.32
CA GLY A 228 -5.77 13.26 -9.87
C GLY A 228 -4.52 12.64 -9.26
N THR A 229 -4.56 12.49 -7.94
CA THR A 229 -3.55 11.79 -7.14
C THR A 229 -4.16 10.53 -6.57
N LEU A 230 -3.44 9.42 -6.65
CA LEU A 230 -3.89 8.11 -6.17
C LEU A 230 -2.99 7.59 -5.04
N GLN A 231 -3.62 7.03 -3.99
CA GLN A 231 -3.00 6.14 -3.03
C GLN A 231 -3.85 4.88 -2.91
N ILE A 232 -3.23 3.74 -2.97
CA ILE A 232 -3.82 2.42 -2.75
C ILE A 232 -2.90 1.54 -1.91
N GLY A 233 -3.46 0.53 -1.25
CA GLY A 233 -2.71 -0.47 -0.50
C GLY A 233 -2.50 -1.77 -1.28
N ILE A 234 -1.75 -2.70 -0.69
CA ILE A 234 -1.50 -4.06 -1.19
C ILE A 234 -2.72 -4.98 -1.00
N GLY A 235 -2.79 -6.05 -1.78
CA GLY A 235 -3.73 -7.15 -1.63
C GLY A 235 -4.90 -7.10 -2.62
N ALA A 236 -5.80 -8.10 -2.55
CA ALA A 236 -6.85 -8.33 -3.54
C ALA A 236 -7.72 -7.10 -3.85
N VAL A 237 -8.02 -6.25 -2.87
CA VAL A 237 -8.77 -5.00 -3.09
C VAL A 237 -7.95 -3.99 -3.89
N GLY A 238 -6.64 -3.85 -3.57
CA GLY A 238 -5.72 -2.97 -4.32
C GLY A 238 -5.62 -3.41 -5.79
N ASP A 239 -5.40 -4.70 -6.01
CA ASP A 239 -5.31 -5.30 -7.35
C ASP A 239 -6.63 -5.14 -8.13
N ALA A 240 -7.78 -5.32 -7.47
CA ALA A 240 -9.09 -5.11 -8.06
C ALA A 240 -9.29 -3.64 -8.51
N ILE A 241 -8.83 -2.67 -7.71
CA ILE A 241 -8.88 -1.25 -8.07
C ILE A 241 -8.03 -0.99 -9.31
N VAL A 242 -6.80 -1.50 -9.34
CA VAL A 242 -5.88 -1.35 -10.48
C VAL A 242 -6.50 -1.95 -11.75
N TYR A 243 -7.01 -3.17 -11.67
CA TYR A 243 -7.71 -3.82 -12.78
C TYR A 243 -8.91 -3.00 -13.30
N CYS A 244 -9.75 -2.50 -12.40
CA CYS A 244 -10.91 -1.70 -12.79
C CYS A 244 -10.52 -0.34 -13.37
N LEU A 245 -9.42 0.28 -12.92
CA LEU A 245 -8.87 1.50 -13.54
C LEU A 245 -8.31 1.22 -14.94
N GLN A 246 -7.63 0.10 -15.15
CA GLN A 246 -7.17 -0.32 -16.49
C GLN A 246 -8.35 -0.62 -17.41
N LEU A 247 -9.38 -1.34 -16.93
CA LEU A 247 -10.60 -1.61 -17.70
C LEU A 247 -11.30 -0.30 -18.09
N ARG A 248 -11.42 0.67 -17.16
CA ARG A 248 -11.95 2.00 -17.43
C ARG A 248 -11.14 2.73 -18.50
N HIS A 249 -9.81 2.66 -18.46
CA HIS A 249 -8.95 3.40 -19.38
C HIS A 249 -8.89 2.76 -20.77
N GLN A 250 -8.64 1.46 -20.84
CA GLN A 250 -8.41 0.74 -22.09
C GLN A 250 -9.70 0.35 -22.79
N TYR A 251 -10.71 -0.09 -22.01
CA TYR A 251 -11.99 -0.62 -22.50
C TYR A 251 -13.18 0.10 -21.88
N ASN A 252 -13.23 1.44 -22.00
CA ASN A 252 -14.19 2.29 -21.31
C ASN A 252 -15.65 1.91 -21.57
N ALA A 253 -16.01 1.55 -22.82
CA ALA A 253 -17.39 1.11 -23.15
C ALA A 253 -17.77 -0.16 -22.39
N THR A 254 -16.87 -1.14 -22.30
CA THR A 254 -17.07 -2.37 -21.52
C THR A 254 -17.19 -2.05 -20.03
N TRP A 255 -16.29 -1.22 -19.48
CA TRP A 255 -16.36 -0.81 -18.09
C TRP A 255 -17.68 -0.10 -17.75
N ARG A 256 -18.18 0.78 -18.63
CA ARG A 256 -19.48 1.42 -18.46
C ARG A 256 -20.63 0.41 -18.50
N SER A 257 -20.59 -0.57 -19.41
CA SER A 257 -21.57 -1.66 -19.44
C SER A 257 -21.59 -2.43 -18.12
N VAL A 258 -20.41 -2.72 -17.52
CA VAL A 258 -20.35 -3.36 -16.20
C VAL A 258 -21.01 -2.48 -15.13
N LEU A 259 -20.75 -1.16 -15.14
CA LEU A 259 -21.42 -0.23 -14.21
C LEU A 259 -22.95 -0.27 -14.35
N ASP A 260 -23.46 -0.36 -15.57
CA ASP A 260 -24.91 -0.41 -15.83
C ASP A 260 -25.51 -1.74 -15.38
N ASP A 261 -24.90 -2.87 -15.72
CA ASP A 261 -25.34 -4.20 -15.33
C ASP A 261 -25.32 -4.38 -13.80
N CYS A 262 -24.37 -3.73 -13.11
CA CYS A 262 -24.33 -3.63 -11.65
C CYS A 262 -25.24 -2.52 -11.09
N ARG A 263 -25.99 -1.78 -11.93
CA ARG A 263 -26.87 -0.66 -11.57
C ARG A 263 -26.14 0.44 -10.78
N VAL A 264 -24.84 0.62 -11.03
CA VAL A 264 -24.01 1.56 -10.26
C VAL A 264 -24.44 3.00 -10.56
N ARG A 265 -24.60 3.36 -11.83
CA ARG A 265 -24.97 4.72 -12.23
C ARG A 265 -26.40 5.07 -11.78
N GLU A 266 -27.32 4.11 -11.82
CA GLU A 266 -28.68 4.30 -11.33
C GLU A 266 -28.75 4.57 -9.82
N ARG A 267 -27.95 3.84 -9.04
CA ARG A 267 -27.99 3.89 -7.57
C ARG A 267 -27.08 4.98 -6.96
N PHE A 268 -25.97 5.28 -7.61
CA PHE A 268 -24.89 6.11 -7.09
C PHE A 268 -24.39 7.16 -8.08
N GLY A 269 -25.14 7.44 -9.16
CA GLY A 269 -24.81 8.45 -10.18
C GLY A 269 -24.48 9.81 -9.59
N PRO A 270 -25.34 10.39 -8.71
CA PRO A 270 -25.07 11.69 -8.10
C PRO A 270 -23.74 11.75 -7.32
N GLN A 271 -23.37 10.68 -6.60
CA GLN A 271 -22.09 10.61 -5.89
C GLN A 271 -20.91 10.56 -6.88
N ILE A 272 -21.05 9.78 -7.97
CA ILE A 272 -20.00 9.68 -8.98
C ILE A 272 -19.82 11.00 -9.72
N GLU A 273 -20.90 11.71 -10.05
CA GLU A 273 -20.83 13.04 -10.67
C GLU A 273 -20.17 14.08 -9.75
N HIS A 274 -20.49 14.04 -8.46
CA HIS A 274 -19.94 14.98 -7.48
C HIS A 274 -18.44 14.74 -7.20
N ILE A 275 -18.06 13.50 -6.90
CA ILE A 275 -16.71 13.20 -6.40
C ILE A 275 -15.87 12.36 -7.36
N GLY A 276 -16.44 11.79 -8.40
CA GLY A 276 -15.80 10.87 -9.34
C GLY A 276 -15.76 11.34 -10.78
N GLU A 277 -15.54 10.38 -11.67
CA GLU A 277 -15.51 10.58 -13.12
C GLU A 277 -15.62 9.24 -13.86
N THR A 278 -16.16 9.23 -15.09
CA THR A 278 -16.34 7.98 -15.85
C THR A 278 -15.59 7.92 -17.17
N GLU A 279 -14.89 8.98 -17.54
CA GLU A 279 -14.11 9.05 -18.77
C GLU A 279 -12.75 8.35 -18.65
N ARG A 280 -12.06 8.16 -19.77
CA ARG A 280 -10.68 7.66 -19.80
C ARG A 280 -9.74 8.68 -19.16
N PHE A 281 -8.56 8.21 -18.76
CA PHE A 281 -7.50 9.08 -18.20
C PHE A 281 -6.71 9.74 -19.34
N GLU A 282 -6.98 11.02 -19.63
CA GLU A 282 -6.26 11.77 -20.66
C GLU A 282 -4.97 12.39 -20.11
N ARG A 283 -5.05 13.10 -18.98
CA ARG A 283 -3.89 13.68 -18.27
C ARG A 283 -3.17 12.66 -17.39
N GLY A 284 -3.88 11.63 -16.97
CA GLY A 284 -3.39 10.55 -16.14
C GLY A 284 -3.29 10.89 -14.65
N LEU A 285 -2.75 9.95 -13.89
CA LEU A 285 -2.63 10.02 -12.43
C LEU A 285 -1.18 10.24 -11.99
N TYR A 286 -1.03 10.80 -10.79
CA TYR A 286 0.18 10.82 -9.99
C TYR A 286 0.00 9.91 -8.77
N GLY A 287 1.03 9.15 -8.38
CA GLY A 287 1.03 8.32 -7.17
C GLY A 287 1.63 9.05 -5.96
N CYS A 288 0.89 9.14 -4.86
CA CYS A 288 1.43 9.58 -3.58
C CYS A 288 1.00 8.55 -2.52
N THR A 289 1.88 7.60 -2.24
CA THR A 289 1.51 6.38 -1.51
C THR A 289 2.55 6.02 -0.46
N GLU A 290 2.09 5.56 0.69
CA GLU A 290 2.98 5.01 1.72
C GLU A 290 3.68 3.76 1.22
N MET A 291 2.91 2.83 0.64
CA MET A 291 3.42 1.60 0.06
C MET A 291 3.38 1.68 -1.47
N PHE A 292 4.54 1.61 -2.11
CA PHE A 292 4.65 1.42 -3.55
C PHE A 292 4.44 -0.07 -3.85
N VAL A 293 3.27 -0.42 -4.36
CA VAL A 293 2.87 -1.77 -4.77
C VAL A 293 3.02 -1.96 -6.27
N ASP A 294 3.11 -3.22 -6.71
CA ASP A 294 3.24 -3.60 -8.13
C ASP A 294 2.15 -3.02 -9.04
N GLY A 295 0.93 -2.88 -8.54
CA GLY A 295 -0.18 -2.26 -9.26
C GLY A 295 0.12 -0.85 -9.80
N PHE A 296 1.02 -0.07 -9.15
CA PHE A 296 1.45 1.22 -9.73
C PHE A 296 2.32 1.07 -10.98
N LEU A 297 3.14 0.01 -11.07
CA LEU A 297 3.86 -0.30 -12.32
C LEU A 297 2.89 -0.72 -13.42
N ASP A 298 1.83 -1.43 -13.09
CA ASP A 298 0.79 -1.81 -14.05
C ASP A 298 0.00 -0.60 -14.53
N LEU A 299 -0.30 0.37 -13.65
CA LEU A 299 -0.87 1.67 -14.04
C LEU A 299 0.10 2.49 -14.91
N TYR A 300 1.40 2.44 -14.64
CA TYR A 300 2.41 3.09 -15.48
C TYR A 300 2.47 2.46 -16.87
N ARG A 301 2.58 1.15 -16.96
CA ARG A 301 2.63 0.40 -18.23
C ARG A 301 1.36 0.58 -19.08
N SER A 302 0.22 0.74 -18.44
CA SER A 302 -1.07 1.00 -19.11
C SER A 302 -1.29 2.46 -19.50
N GLY A 303 -0.36 3.37 -19.19
CA GLY A 303 -0.46 4.79 -19.53
C GLY A 303 -1.45 5.57 -18.66
N ILE A 304 -1.80 5.06 -17.49
CA ILE A 304 -2.65 5.74 -16.50
C ILE A 304 -1.79 6.59 -15.55
N LEU A 305 -0.72 6.01 -15.00
CA LEU A 305 0.24 6.74 -14.16
C LEU A 305 1.23 7.50 -15.05
N LYS A 306 0.86 8.72 -15.45
CA LYS A 306 1.66 9.55 -16.39
C LYS A 306 1.69 11.04 -16.04
N ARG A 307 0.91 11.51 -15.05
CA ARG A 307 0.92 12.90 -14.61
C ARG A 307 2.18 13.17 -13.78
N ARG A 308 3.08 13.99 -14.32
CA ARG A 308 4.29 14.39 -13.59
C ARG A 308 3.99 15.49 -12.59
N VAL A 309 4.65 15.43 -11.45
CA VAL A 309 4.69 16.51 -10.46
C VAL A 309 6.11 17.02 -10.27
N TYR A 310 6.22 18.32 -9.99
CA TYR A 310 7.50 19.04 -9.95
C TYR A 310 7.77 19.64 -8.58
N GLY A 311 9.05 19.89 -8.29
CA GLY A 311 9.54 20.33 -6.98
C GLY A 311 9.28 21.81 -6.66
N HIS A 312 8.60 22.59 -7.52
CA HIS A 312 8.34 24.02 -7.32
C HIS A 312 6.83 24.30 -7.25
N ALA A 313 6.35 24.90 -6.17
CA ALA A 313 4.93 25.10 -5.89
C ALA A 313 4.17 25.90 -6.97
N LEU A 314 4.74 27.04 -7.42
CA LEU A 314 4.11 27.87 -8.45
C LEU A 314 4.05 27.17 -9.81
N VAL A 315 5.15 26.53 -10.22
CA VAL A 315 5.20 25.74 -11.46
C VAL A 315 4.12 24.67 -11.45
N GLN A 316 4.05 23.90 -10.35
CA GLN A 316 3.05 22.83 -10.23
C GLN A 316 1.62 23.37 -10.25
N ARG A 317 1.35 24.48 -9.57
CA ARG A 317 0.03 25.12 -9.59
C ARG A 317 -0.38 25.57 -10.98
N LEU A 318 0.50 26.26 -11.70
CA LEU A 318 0.21 26.74 -13.04
C LEU A 318 0.04 25.61 -14.06
N LEU A 319 0.78 24.50 -13.92
CA LEU A 319 0.56 23.29 -14.71
C LEU A 319 -0.83 22.68 -14.45
N ASN A 320 -1.25 22.61 -13.18
CA ASN A 320 -2.57 22.11 -12.82
C ASN A 320 -3.70 22.95 -13.44
N GLU A 321 -3.52 24.29 -13.43
CA GLU A 321 -4.45 25.26 -14.01
C GLU A 321 -4.39 25.33 -15.56
N GLY A 322 -3.46 24.59 -16.20
CA GLY A 322 -3.27 24.63 -17.65
C GLY A 322 -2.73 25.96 -18.18
N LYS A 323 -2.18 26.82 -17.30
CA LYS A 323 -1.62 28.12 -17.68
C LYS A 323 -0.22 28.03 -18.26
N ILE A 324 0.51 26.98 -17.95
CA ILE A 324 1.82 26.62 -18.54
C ILE A 324 1.80 25.14 -18.93
N THR A 325 2.78 24.73 -19.73
CA THR A 325 3.01 23.35 -20.14
C THR A 325 4.41 22.88 -19.69
N GLU A 326 4.73 21.60 -19.89
CA GLU A 326 6.09 21.10 -19.65
C GLU A 326 7.14 21.69 -20.60
N ARG A 327 6.71 22.22 -21.76
CA ARG A 327 7.57 23.02 -22.65
C ARG A 327 7.61 24.45 -22.13
N ILE A 328 8.83 24.95 -21.93
CA ILE A 328 9.09 26.30 -21.39
C ILE A 328 9.21 27.29 -22.55
N ASP A 329 8.58 28.43 -22.39
CA ASP A 329 8.65 29.59 -23.33
C ASP A 329 8.61 30.91 -22.55
N ALA A 330 8.62 32.03 -23.26
CA ALA A 330 8.55 33.37 -22.66
C ALA A 330 7.34 33.57 -21.77
N ARG A 331 6.20 33.00 -22.19
CA ARG A 331 4.93 33.08 -21.41
C ARG A 331 5.02 32.34 -20.08
N THR A 332 5.85 31.31 -20.01
CA THR A 332 6.08 30.56 -18.74
C THR A 332 6.62 31.50 -17.67
N LEU A 333 7.63 32.33 -18.00
CA LEU A 333 8.19 33.28 -17.04
C LEU A 333 7.19 34.39 -16.68
N GLU A 334 6.46 34.92 -17.67
CA GLU A 334 5.39 35.91 -17.43
C GLU A 334 4.32 35.38 -16.49
N ARG A 335 3.84 34.14 -16.71
CA ARG A 335 2.85 33.49 -15.86
C ARG A 335 3.36 33.22 -14.44
N LEU A 336 4.62 32.89 -14.29
CA LEU A 336 5.25 32.73 -12.96
C LEU A 336 5.28 34.05 -12.20
N LEU A 337 5.65 35.16 -12.86
CA LEU A 337 5.63 36.50 -12.25
C LEU A 337 4.21 36.94 -11.87
N GLU A 338 3.24 36.79 -12.79
CA GLU A 338 1.81 37.07 -12.51
C GLU A 338 1.28 36.23 -11.33
N ALA A 339 1.79 35.01 -11.16
CA ALA A 339 1.39 34.09 -10.10
C ALA A 339 2.09 34.34 -8.75
N GLY A 340 3.01 35.30 -8.68
CA GLY A 340 3.68 35.74 -7.46
C GLY A 340 5.14 35.26 -7.31
N LEU A 341 5.81 34.89 -8.40
CA LEU A 341 7.25 34.70 -8.36
C LEU A 341 7.90 36.06 -8.01
N PRO A 342 8.79 36.13 -6.99
CA PRO A 342 9.46 37.36 -6.67
C PRO A 342 10.24 37.90 -7.89
N PRO A 343 10.07 39.19 -8.26
CA PRO A 343 10.79 39.75 -9.41
C PRO A 343 12.30 39.84 -9.15
N LEU A 344 12.72 40.04 -7.90
CA LEU A 344 14.13 40.00 -7.51
C LEU A 344 14.46 38.58 -7.03
N LEU A 345 15.13 37.80 -7.87
CA LEU A 345 15.50 36.43 -7.54
C LEU A 345 16.65 36.39 -6.53
N ASN A 346 16.46 35.63 -5.46
CA ASN A 346 17.56 35.26 -4.58
C ASN A 346 18.15 33.89 -4.99
N ALA A 347 19.22 33.47 -4.33
CA ALA A 347 19.92 32.21 -4.63
C ALA A 347 19.01 30.99 -4.51
N ALA A 348 18.09 30.95 -3.54
CA ALA A 348 17.20 29.82 -3.33
C ALA A 348 16.14 29.72 -4.43
N GLU A 349 15.50 30.86 -4.79
CA GLU A 349 14.54 30.91 -5.90
C GLU A 349 15.21 30.56 -7.24
N PHE A 350 16.40 31.09 -7.50
CA PHE A 350 17.17 30.74 -8.70
C PHE A 350 17.44 29.24 -8.75
N ALA A 351 17.98 28.66 -7.68
CA ALA A 351 18.30 27.24 -7.61
C ALA A 351 17.05 26.36 -7.80
N SER A 352 15.91 26.74 -7.19
CA SER A 352 14.64 26.02 -7.33
C SER A 352 14.10 26.07 -8.77
N LEU A 353 14.16 27.22 -9.44
CA LEU A 353 13.77 27.37 -10.84
C LEU A 353 14.72 26.61 -11.78
N GLN A 354 16.03 26.60 -11.48
CA GLN A 354 17.01 25.83 -12.23
C GLN A 354 16.82 24.33 -12.08
N GLN A 355 16.52 23.85 -10.86
CA GLN A 355 16.24 22.46 -10.57
C GLN A 355 15.06 21.95 -11.41
N VAL A 356 13.95 22.69 -11.44
CA VAL A 356 12.79 22.29 -12.26
C VAL A 356 12.93 22.62 -13.74
N GLY A 357 14.07 23.16 -14.17
CA GLY A 357 14.41 23.38 -15.57
C GLY A 357 13.87 24.68 -16.16
N VAL A 358 13.22 25.56 -15.40
CA VAL A 358 12.80 26.90 -15.89
C VAL A 358 14.00 27.75 -16.27
N ILE A 359 15.06 27.71 -15.46
CA ILE A 359 16.35 28.27 -15.76
C ILE A 359 17.30 27.16 -16.25
N ALA A 360 18.06 27.44 -17.30
CA ALA A 360 18.99 26.49 -17.90
C ALA A 360 20.12 26.10 -16.91
N ALA A 361 20.57 24.85 -16.98
CA ALA A 361 21.53 24.27 -16.02
C ALA A 361 22.92 24.95 -16.10
N GLU A 362 23.23 25.56 -17.23
CA GLU A 362 24.48 26.23 -17.52
C GLU A 362 24.58 27.60 -16.84
N CYS A 363 23.46 28.20 -16.46
CA CYS A 363 23.41 29.46 -15.73
C CYS A 363 24.00 29.31 -14.31
N ARG A 364 24.55 30.42 -13.79
CA ARG A 364 25.07 30.48 -12.41
C ARG A 364 24.55 31.72 -11.72
N TYR A 365 24.29 31.62 -10.42
CA TYR A 365 23.88 32.75 -9.59
C TYR A 365 25.02 33.15 -8.67
N GLU A 366 25.36 34.45 -8.65
CA GLU A 366 26.37 35.00 -7.76
C GLU A 366 25.99 36.43 -7.38
N SER A 367 25.92 36.72 -6.09
CA SER A 367 25.74 38.05 -5.51
C SER A 367 24.65 38.92 -6.19
N GLY A 368 23.46 38.33 -6.47
CA GLY A 368 22.33 39.05 -7.06
C GLY A 368 22.41 39.17 -8.60
N CYS A 369 23.35 38.48 -9.24
CA CYS A 369 23.49 38.41 -10.69
C CYS A 369 23.41 36.99 -11.20
N ILE A 370 22.97 36.84 -12.44
CA ILE A 370 22.89 35.57 -13.18
C ILE A 370 23.95 35.61 -14.29
N ARG A 371 24.86 34.65 -14.28
CA ARG A 371 25.79 34.42 -15.39
C ARG A 371 25.10 33.55 -16.43
N THR A 372 25.00 34.06 -17.67
CA THR A 372 24.39 33.34 -18.79
C THR A 372 25.30 32.22 -19.29
N PRO A 373 24.81 31.27 -20.09
CA PRO A 373 25.64 30.23 -20.73
C PRO A 373 26.75 30.81 -21.61
N ARG A 374 26.59 32.05 -22.12
CA ARG A 374 27.61 32.74 -22.91
C ARG A 374 28.68 33.46 -22.07
N GLY A 375 28.52 33.42 -20.73
CA GLY A 375 29.46 34.03 -19.78
C GLY A 375 29.18 35.49 -19.43
N GLU A 376 28.10 36.07 -19.94
CA GLU A 376 27.67 37.43 -19.61
C GLU A 376 26.93 37.47 -18.28
N TRP A 377 26.92 38.63 -17.63
CA TRP A 377 26.23 38.85 -16.36
C TRP A 377 24.97 39.66 -16.56
N LEU A 378 23.86 39.21 -15.97
CA LEU A 378 22.56 39.89 -15.87
C LEU A 378 22.24 40.14 -14.41
N ALA A 379 21.63 41.29 -14.08
CA ALA A 379 21.03 41.44 -12.78
C ALA A 379 19.92 40.37 -12.57
N ALA A 380 19.76 39.84 -11.36
CA ALA A 380 18.69 38.90 -11.06
C ALA A 380 17.35 39.61 -10.76
N ASP A 381 17.12 40.76 -11.45
CA ASP A 381 15.94 41.61 -11.29
C ASP A 381 15.00 41.49 -12.51
N LEU A 382 13.95 40.72 -12.35
CA LEU A 382 12.91 40.47 -13.37
C LEU A 382 11.88 41.62 -13.47
N SER A 383 11.98 42.66 -12.64
CA SER A 383 11.14 43.87 -12.76
C SER A 383 11.62 44.71 -13.94
N ASP A 384 12.92 44.69 -14.23
CA ASP A 384 13.47 45.33 -15.42
C ASP A 384 13.14 44.56 -16.70
N ALA A 385 12.51 45.27 -17.65
CA ALA A 385 12.07 44.67 -18.92
C ALA A 385 13.20 44.15 -19.79
N VAL A 386 14.35 44.87 -19.81
CA VAL A 386 15.51 44.47 -20.61
C VAL A 386 16.15 43.20 -20.04
N THR A 387 16.35 43.17 -18.75
CA THR A 387 16.83 41.95 -18.04
C THR A 387 15.93 40.76 -18.27
N ARG A 388 14.61 40.96 -18.19
CA ARG A 388 13.62 39.92 -18.41
C ARG A 388 13.66 39.36 -19.83
N GLU A 389 13.75 40.25 -20.85
CA GLU A 389 13.89 39.85 -22.26
C GLU A 389 15.17 39.05 -22.49
N ARG A 390 16.30 39.53 -21.95
CA ARG A 390 17.58 38.82 -22.05
C ARG A 390 17.54 37.46 -21.36
N LEU A 391 16.93 37.38 -20.17
CA LEU A 391 16.79 36.10 -19.45
C LEU A 391 15.95 35.09 -20.27
N VAL A 392 14.88 35.56 -20.93
CA VAL A 392 14.06 34.74 -21.83
C VAL A 392 14.88 34.16 -22.98
N HIS A 393 15.71 34.96 -23.59
CA HIS A 393 16.50 34.54 -24.76
C HIS A 393 17.77 33.74 -24.44
N GLU A 394 18.37 33.97 -23.26
CA GLU A 394 19.69 33.44 -22.96
C GLU A 394 19.70 32.40 -21.84
N CYS A 395 18.69 32.41 -20.94
CA CYS A 395 18.72 31.62 -19.70
C CYS A 395 17.56 30.66 -19.50
N LEU A 396 16.48 30.71 -20.32
CA LEU A 396 15.39 29.77 -20.18
C LEU A 396 15.79 28.36 -20.64
N GLY A 397 15.30 27.35 -19.89
CA GLY A 397 15.35 25.97 -20.32
C GLY A 397 14.32 25.68 -21.42
N ALA A 398 14.43 24.53 -22.06
CA ALA A 398 13.48 24.10 -23.10
C ALA A 398 12.27 23.34 -22.53
N TYR A 399 12.49 22.55 -21.49
CA TYR A 399 11.48 21.71 -20.86
C TYR A 399 11.69 21.64 -19.35
N LEU A 400 10.57 21.45 -18.63
CA LEU A 400 10.63 21.14 -17.20
C LEU A 400 11.39 19.83 -16.97
N ARG A 401 12.14 19.76 -15.87
CA ARG A 401 12.99 18.64 -15.47
C ARG A 401 12.58 18.09 -14.12
N GLU A 402 13.10 16.90 -13.78
CA GLU A 402 12.87 16.23 -12.50
C GLU A 402 11.40 15.99 -12.16
N GLY A 403 10.56 15.86 -13.19
CA GLY A 403 9.16 15.46 -13.01
C GLY A 403 9.04 14.03 -12.52
N VAL A 404 8.22 13.81 -11.49
CA VAL A 404 8.03 12.53 -10.79
C VAL A 404 6.60 12.03 -11.01
N LEU A 405 6.44 10.74 -11.28
CA LEU A 405 5.13 10.08 -11.42
C LEU A 405 4.61 9.49 -10.12
N LEU A 406 5.53 9.14 -9.20
CA LEU A 406 5.16 8.54 -7.92
C LEU A 406 6.15 8.94 -6.83
N HIS A 407 5.62 9.32 -5.66
CA HIS A 407 6.36 9.32 -4.40
C HIS A 407 5.89 8.14 -3.54
N GLY A 408 6.84 7.28 -3.13
CA GLY A 408 6.59 6.11 -2.29
C GLY A 408 7.43 6.13 -1.02
N GLY A 409 6.89 5.63 0.09
CA GLY A 409 7.58 5.51 1.37
C GLY A 409 8.40 4.22 1.46
N PHE A 410 7.77 3.11 1.22
CA PHE A 410 8.44 1.82 1.15
C PHE A 410 7.80 0.97 0.04
N PHE A 411 8.44 -0.14 -0.33
CA PHE A 411 7.83 -1.08 -1.24
C PHE A 411 7.86 -2.52 -0.72
N LEU A 412 6.82 -3.24 -1.05
CA LEU A 412 6.67 -4.68 -0.81
C LEU A 412 5.75 -5.24 -1.91
N GLY A 413 6.09 -6.40 -2.47
CA GLY A 413 5.29 -7.01 -3.52
C GLY A 413 5.83 -8.37 -3.96
N PRO A 414 5.28 -8.98 -5.02
CA PRO A 414 5.72 -10.26 -5.54
C PRO A 414 7.13 -10.18 -6.15
N LYS A 415 7.77 -11.33 -6.35
CA LYS A 415 9.14 -11.44 -6.88
C LYS A 415 9.32 -10.71 -8.23
N GLY A 416 8.30 -10.79 -9.09
CA GLY A 416 8.27 -10.13 -10.40
C GLY A 416 8.32 -8.59 -10.30
N PHE A 417 7.76 -8.01 -9.26
CA PHE A 417 7.80 -6.57 -9.02
C PHE A 417 9.23 -6.05 -8.78
N TYR A 418 10.00 -6.73 -7.93
CA TYR A 418 11.40 -6.34 -7.68
C TYR A 418 12.28 -6.49 -8.90
N ALA A 419 12.08 -7.56 -9.68
CA ALA A 419 12.76 -7.74 -10.96
C ALA A 419 12.41 -6.61 -11.93
N ALA A 420 11.13 -6.30 -12.08
CA ALA A 420 10.65 -5.21 -12.93
C ALA A 420 11.28 -3.86 -12.56
N LEU A 421 11.39 -3.54 -11.25
CA LEU A 421 12.05 -2.31 -10.80
C LEU A 421 13.55 -2.28 -11.11
N ARG A 422 14.26 -3.41 -11.01
CA ARG A 422 15.69 -3.50 -11.38
C ARG A 422 15.90 -3.34 -12.89
N ASP A 423 15.01 -3.92 -13.68
CA ASP A 423 15.12 -3.98 -15.14
C ASP A 423 14.66 -2.68 -15.84
N LEU A 424 13.94 -1.78 -15.13
CA LEU A 424 13.60 -0.47 -15.66
C LEU A 424 14.86 0.31 -16.04
N PRO A 425 14.88 0.97 -17.21
CA PRO A 425 15.91 1.95 -17.54
C PRO A 425 16.05 3.01 -16.44
N GLU A 426 17.25 3.49 -16.19
CA GLU A 426 17.47 4.46 -15.11
C GLU A 426 16.57 5.70 -15.24
N ALA A 427 16.41 6.24 -16.45
CA ALA A 427 15.56 7.40 -16.71
C ALA A 427 14.10 7.17 -16.31
N GLU A 428 13.56 5.95 -16.51
CA GLU A 428 12.23 5.59 -16.08
C GLU A 428 12.15 5.34 -14.57
N ARG A 429 13.16 4.68 -14.00
CA ARG A 429 13.22 4.42 -12.55
C ARG A 429 13.30 5.71 -11.73
N ARG A 430 13.91 6.77 -12.27
CA ARG A 430 13.91 8.11 -11.67
C ARG A 430 12.53 8.77 -11.57
N LEU A 431 11.55 8.30 -12.32
CA LEU A 431 10.16 8.74 -12.21
C LEU A 431 9.47 8.26 -10.94
N PHE A 432 10.03 7.25 -10.27
CA PHE A 432 9.55 6.68 -9.01
C PHE A 432 10.46 7.11 -7.87
N ASN A 433 10.09 8.19 -7.22
CA ASN A 433 10.87 8.78 -6.11
C ASN A 433 10.48 8.09 -4.80
N MET A 434 11.44 7.41 -4.18
CA MET A 434 11.27 6.82 -2.85
C MET A 434 11.76 7.81 -1.80
N THR A 435 10.95 8.10 -0.75
CA THR A 435 11.25 9.16 0.23
C THR A 435 10.60 8.89 1.59
N GLY A 436 10.86 9.75 2.58
CA GLY A 436 10.34 9.64 3.95
C GLY A 436 8.83 9.84 4.07
N VAL A 437 8.22 9.18 5.06
CA VAL A 437 6.79 9.33 5.36
C VAL A 437 6.42 10.73 5.84
N GLY A 438 7.38 11.50 6.37
CA GLY A 438 7.21 12.92 6.68
C GLY A 438 6.89 13.78 5.45
N PHE A 439 7.30 13.36 4.25
CA PHE A 439 6.84 13.97 3.01
C PHE A 439 5.49 13.42 2.55
N ILE A 440 5.31 12.09 2.57
CA ILE A 440 4.18 11.42 1.93
C ILE A 440 2.88 11.53 2.74
N ASN A 441 2.96 11.29 4.04
CA ASN A 441 1.80 11.08 4.89
C ASN A 441 1.23 12.36 5.53
N GLN A 442 1.80 13.54 5.23
CA GLN A 442 1.34 14.82 5.81
C GLN A 442 1.55 16.00 4.87
N LEU A 443 0.85 17.11 5.14
CA LEU A 443 0.96 18.35 4.36
C LEU A 443 1.90 19.37 5.00
N TYR A 444 2.03 19.38 6.32
CA TYR A 444 2.92 20.29 7.04
C TYR A 444 4.39 19.83 6.95
N GLY A 445 5.30 20.71 7.35
CA GLY A 445 6.75 20.56 7.20
C GLY A 445 7.28 21.51 6.15
N GLU A 446 8.35 21.14 5.47
CA GLU A 446 8.93 21.93 4.38
C GLU A 446 7.95 22.04 3.19
N ASP A 447 7.73 23.24 2.71
CA ASP A 447 6.94 23.59 1.52
C ASP A 447 5.54 22.93 1.46
N PRO A 448 4.59 23.30 2.33
CA PRO A 448 3.22 22.80 2.29
C PRO A 448 2.51 23.15 0.97
N ALA A 449 2.82 24.33 0.37
CA ALA A 449 2.20 24.78 -0.87
C ALA A 449 2.54 23.83 -2.04
N ARG A 450 3.77 23.32 -2.13
CA ARG A 450 4.19 22.31 -3.09
C ARG A 450 3.40 21.01 -2.91
N ARG A 451 3.30 20.51 -1.66
CA ARG A 451 2.57 19.28 -1.36
C ARG A 451 1.10 19.37 -1.75
N ILE A 452 0.46 20.51 -1.46
CA ILE A 452 -0.95 20.77 -1.85
C ILE A 452 -1.07 20.79 -3.37
N ALA A 453 -0.20 21.52 -4.09
CA ALA A 453 -0.24 21.62 -5.55
C ALA A 453 -0.01 20.25 -6.22
N GLN A 454 0.90 19.42 -5.73
CA GLN A 454 1.14 18.09 -6.26
C GLN A 454 -0.06 17.14 -6.10
N ARG A 455 -0.86 17.27 -5.03
CA ARG A 455 -1.89 16.33 -4.59
C ARG A 455 -3.32 16.74 -4.96
N GLN A 456 -3.50 17.39 -6.10
CA GLN A 456 -4.84 17.77 -6.57
C GLN A 456 -5.74 16.54 -6.77
N HIS A 457 -7.05 16.71 -6.55
CA HIS A 457 -8.09 15.68 -6.74
C HIS A 457 -7.73 14.31 -6.13
N ALA A 458 -7.07 14.31 -4.97
CA ALA A 458 -6.57 13.09 -4.37
C ALA A 458 -7.69 12.11 -4.01
N ARG A 459 -7.46 10.84 -4.30
CA ARG A 459 -8.24 9.71 -3.81
C ARG A 459 -7.31 8.80 -3.03
N PHE A 460 -7.47 8.84 -1.71
CA PHE A 460 -6.72 8.02 -0.78
C PHE A 460 -7.59 6.85 -0.35
N ILE A 461 -7.32 5.66 -0.91
CA ILE A 461 -8.16 4.48 -0.77
C ILE A 461 -7.50 3.51 0.19
N ASN A 462 -8.14 3.30 1.34
CA ASN A 462 -7.66 2.42 2.40
C ASN A 462 -8.72 1.39 2.75
N THR A 463 -8.30 0.25 3.31
CA THR A 463 -9.21 -0.79 3.78
C THR A 463 -9.45 -0.66 5.28
N ALA A 464 -10.69 -0.82 5.73
CA ALA A 464 -11.04 -0.92 7.15
C ALA A 464 -11.72 -2.27 7.43
N MET A 465 -11.52 -2.79 8.64
CA MET A 465 -12.16 -4.04 9.08
C MET A 465 -13.66 -3.86 9.33
N MET A 466 -14.03 -2.75 9.94
CA MET A 466 -15.43 -2.46 10.31
C MET A 466 -15.70 -0.97 10.24
N MET A 467 -17.00 -0.65 10.11
CA MET A 467 -17.52 0.73 10.15
C MET A 467 -18.72 0.79 11.09
N THR A 468 -18.71 1.78 11.99
CA THR A 468 -19.90 2.08 12.79
C THR A 468 -20.93 2.85 11.97
N LEU A 469 -22.22 2.72 12.27
CA LEU A 469 -23.29 3.45 11.57
C LEU A 469 -23.20 4.98 11.75
N THR A 470 -22.44 5.46 12.72
CA THR A 470 -22.17 6.89 12.89
C THR A 470 -20.92 7.36 12.14
N GLY A 471 -20.22 6.46 11.43
CA GLY A 471 -19.10 6.80 10.56
C GLY A 471 -17.71 6.74 11.18
N ALA A 472 -17.53 6.07 12.33
CA ALA A 472 -16.20 5.75 12.83
C ALA A 472 -15.70 4.43 12.23
N ALA A 473 -14.43 4.37 11.80
CA ALA A 473 -13.83 3.17 11.24
C ALA A 473 -12.87 2.46 12.21
N VAL A 474 -12.79 1.14 12.05
CA VAL A 474 -11.95 0.24 12.85
C VAL A 474 -11.03 -0.52 11.92
N SER A 475 -9.71 -0.47 12.17
CA SER A 475 -8.71 -1.12 11.32
C SER A 475 -7.62 -1.87 12.07
N ASP A 476 -7.21 -1.44 13.26
CA ASP A 476 -6.02 -1.92 13.96
C ASP A 476 -6.27 -2.61 15.30
N GLY A 477 -7.50 -2.54 15.85
CA GLY A 477 -7.82 -3.12 17.15
C GLY A 477 -9.21 -3.74 17.25
N LEU A 478 -9.41 -4.55 18.26
CA LEU A 478 -10.67 -5.24 18.57
C LEU A 478 -11.37 -4.59 19.79
N ASP A 479 -12.66 -4.97 19.96
CA ASP A 479 -13.54 -4.47 21.03
C ASP A 479 -13.05 -4.88 22.43
N ASP A 480 -12.30 -5.95 22.52
CA ASP A 480 -11.67 -6.47 23.76
C ASP A 480 -10.30 -5.83 24.06
N GLY A 481 -9.89 -4.84 23.30
CA GLY A 481 -8.61 -4.13 23.45
C GLY A 481 -7.42 -4.79 22.78
N GLN A 482 -7.58 -5.95 22.13
CA GLN A 482 -6.46 -6.57 21.42
C GLN A 482 -6.11 -5.80 20.14
N VAL A 483 -4.81 -5.63 19.93
CA VAL A 483 -4.24 -5.05 18.71
C VAL A 483 -4.17 -6.12 17.62
N VAL A 484 -4.74 -5.79 16.44
CA VAL A 484 -4.72 -6.66 15.25
C VAL A 484 -3.47 -6.41 14.42
N SER A 485 -3.08 -5.14 14.27
CA SER A 485 -1.94 -4.70 13.44
C SER A 485 -1.38 -3.38 13.96
N GLY A 486 -0.72 -2.59 13.12
CA GLY A 486 -0.48 -1.16 13.37
C GLY A 486 -1.45 -0.31 12.55
N VAL A 487 -1.60 0.97 12.90
CA VAL A 487 -2.45 1.90 12.16
C VAL A 487 -1.83 2.27 10.80
N GLY A 488 -0.50 2.21 10.67
CA GLY A 488 0.20 2.68 9.47
C GLY A 488 -0.10 4.14 9.16
N GLY A 489 -0.21 4.46 7.88
CA GLY A 489 -0.55 5.80 7.40
C GLY A 489 -2.03 6.07 7.17
N GLN A 490 -2.93 5.13 7.46
CA GLN A 490 -4.36 5.30 7.18
C GLN A 490 -4.92 6.59 7.77
N TYR A 491 -4.66 6.85 9.06
CA TYR A 491 -5.10 8.09 9.71
C TYR A 491 -4.56 9.33 9.00
N ASN A 492 -3.29 9.30 8.60
CA ASN A 492 -2.64 10.42 7.93
C ASN A 492 -3.33 10.76 6.59
N PHE A 493 -3.59 9.75 5.76
CA PHE A 493 -4.27 9.95 4.48
C PHE A 493 -5.71 10.41 4.64
N VAL A 494 -6.43 9.90 5.64
CA VAL A 494 -7.78 10.36 5.96
C VAL A 494 -7.76 11.84 6.39
N SER A 495 -6.90 12.21 7.32
CA SER A 495 -6.75 13.60 7.79
C SER A 495 -6.33 14.53 6.65
N MET A 496 -5.36 14.11 5.83
CA MET A 496 -4.86 14.87 4.69
C MET A 496 -5.94 15.10 3.63
N ALA A 497 -6.83 14.12 3.37
CA ALA A 497 -7.95 14.27 2.45
C ALA A 497 -8.94 15.34 2.89
N HIS A 498 -9.09 15.57 4.20
CA HIS A 498 -9.92 16.66 4.73
C HIS A 498 -9.27 18.03 4.60
N ALA A 499 -7.95 18.10 4.57
CA ALA A 499 -7.21 19.35 4.43
C ALA A 499 -6.96 19.76 2.97
N LEU A 500 -7.00 18.83 2.02
CA LEU A 500 -6.75 19.07 0.59
C LEU A 500 -8.05 19.45 -0.15
N PRO A 501 -8.03 20.52 -0.96
CA PRO A 501 -9.18 20.88 -1.80
C PRO A 501 -9.53 19.77 -2.79
N GLY A 502 -10.81 19.39 -2.86
CA GLY A 502 -11.32 18.38 -3.80
C GLY A 502 -10.81 16.96 -3.58
N ALA A 503 -10.13 16.70 -2.46
CA ALA A 503 -9.66 15.36 -2.10
C ALA A 503 -10.68 14.58 -1.29
N HIS A 504 -10.66 13.26 -1.42
CA HIS A 504 -11.48 12.35 -0.63
C HIS A 504 -10.68 11.16 -0.10
N SER A 505 -10.95 10.83 1.16
CA SER A 505 -10.60 9.55 1.75
C SER A 505 -11.70 8.54 1.43
N VAL A 506 -11.32 7.41 0.85
CA VAL A 506 -12.24 6.31 0.53
C VAL A 506 -11.87 5.11 1.40
N LEU A 507 -12.79 4.70 2.28
CA LEU A 507 -12.62 3.52 3.12
C LEU A 507 -13.39 2.35 2.51
N ALA A 508 -12.65 1.35 2.01
CA ALA A 508 -13.20 0.10 1.51
C ALA A 508 -13.43 -0.88 2.68
N VAL A 509 -14.67 -1.36 2.81
CA VAL A 509 -15.09 -2.28 3.88
C VAL A 509 -15.86 -3.41 3.27
N ARG A 510 -15.44 -4.66 3.44
CA ARG A 510 -16.32 -5.80 3.13
C ARG A 510 -17.50 -5.76 4.08
N SER A 511 -18.73 -5.76 3.55
CA SER A 511 -19.94 -5.59 4.37
C SER A 511 -20.11 -6.66 5.43
N VAL A 512 -19.58 -7.86 5.18
CA VAL A 512 -19.66 -9.02 6.07
C VAL A 512 -18.34 -9.75 6.20
N ARG A 513 -18.21 -10.53 7.28
CA ARG A 513 -17.17 -11.56 7.45
C ARG A 513 -17.81 -12.88 7.88
N THR A 514 -17.25 -13.98 7.42
CA THR A 514 -17.66 -15.34 7.82
C THR A 514 -16.51 -15.99 8.58
N LYS A 515 -16.81 -16.55 9.74
CA LYS A 515 -15.88 -17.33 10.57
C LYS A 515 -16.62 -18.53 11.15
N ALA A 516 -16.05 -19.72 11.00
CA ALA A 516 -16.65 -20.99 11.46
C ALA A 516 -18.13 -21.15 11.02
N GLY A 517 -18.43 -20.86 9.75
CA GLY A 517 -19.78 -20.96 9.19
C GLY A 517 -20.78 -19.88 9.65
N ARG A 518 -20.36 -18.94 10.49
CA ARG A 518 -21.22 -17.85 10.97
C ARG A 518 -20.85 -16.53 10.27
N THR A 519 -21.78 -15.98 9.52
CA THR A 519 -21.65 -14.67 8.89
C THR A 519 -22.10 -13.57 9.86
N THR A 520 -21.31 -12.49 9.92
CA THR A 520 -21.58 -11.30 10.73
C THR A 520 -21.35 -10.04 9.91
N SER A 521 -22.11 -8.98 10.22
CA SER A 521 -21.91 -7.68 9.58
C SER A 521 -20.63 -7.00 10.07
N ASN A 522 -19.90 -6.36 9.15
CA ASN A 522 -18.82 -5.43 9.46
C ASN A 522 -19.31 -3.97 9.52
N LEU A 523 -20.53 -3.69 9.05
CA LEU A 523 -21.24 -2.47 9.40
C LEU A 523 -21.97 -2.73 10.72
N VAL A 524 -21.62 -1.97 11.77
CA VAL A 524 -22.12 -2.21 13.14
C VAL A 524 -22.69 -0.92 13.72
N PHE A 525 -23.67 -1.00 14.63
CA PHE A 525 -24.21 0.21 15.22
C PHE A 525 -23.16 0.94 16.08
N ARG A 526 -22.38 0.22 16.86
CA ARG A 526 -21.29 0.72 17.70
C ARG A 526 -20.20 -0.35 17.85
N TYR A 527 -18.97 0.12 18.14
CA TYR A 527 -17.83 -0.73 18.48
C TYR A 527 -16.94 -0.05 19.51
N GLY A 528 -16.24 -0.78 20.35
CA GLY A 528 -15.44 -0.25 21.47
C GLY A 528 -14.09 0.32 21.08
N HIS A 529 -13.59 -0.02 19.88
CA HIS A 529 -12.33 0.50 19.33
C HIS A 529 -12.59 1.45 18.15
N THR A 530 -11.74 2.46 17.96
CA THR A 530 -11.84 3.43 16.86
C THR A 530 -10.45 3.77 16.35
N THR A 531 -10.19 3.49 15.07
CA THR A 531 -8.98 3.92 14.35
C THR A 531 -9.19 5.28 13.72
N ILE A 532 -10.30 5.46 12.98
CA ILE A 532 -10.67 6.73 12.36
C ILE A 532 -11.91 7.27 13.04
N PRO A 533 -11.82 8.43 13.70
CA PRO A 533 -12.95 9.02 14.41
C PRO A 533 -14.02 9.53 13.43
N ARG A 534 -15.29 9.53 13.88
CA ARG A 534 -16.45 9.85 13.03
C ARG A 534 -16.44 11.27 12.44
N HIS A 535 -15.73 12.21 13.02
CA HIS A 535 -15.61 13.57 12.47
C HIS A 535 -14.68 13.66 11.25
N LEU A 536 -13.95 12.57 10.95
CA LEU A 536 -13.16 12.41 9.73
C LEU A 536 -13.82 11.43 8.74
N ARG A 537 -15.12 11.16 8.88
CA ARG A 537 -15.89 10.36 7.93
C ARG A 537 -16.00 11.06 6.59
N ASP A 538 -15.80 10.30 5.50
CA ASP A 538 -15.82 10.86 4.15
C ASP A 538 -16.57 9.92 3.19
N VAL A 539 -15.90 9.05 2.47
CA VAL A 539 -16.52 8.08 1.57
C VAL A 539 -16.26 6.67 2.08
N VAL A 540 -17.31 5.84 2.07
CA VAL A 540 -17.23 4.42 2.38
C VAL A 540 -17.74 3.62 1.21
N ILE A 541 -17.00 2.57 0.83
CA ILE A 541 -17.37 1.62 -0.21
C ILE A 541 -17.52 0.24 0.39
N THR A 542 -18.60 -0.45 0.07
CA THR A 542 -18.72 -1.89 0.21
C THR A 542 -18.92 -2.54 -1.16
N GLU A 543 -18.98 -3.86 -1.22
CA GLU A 543 -19.37 -4.59 -2.44
C GLU A 543 -20.77 -4.25 -2.95
N TYR A 544 -21.57 -3.56 -2.15
CA TYR A 544 -22.95 -3.17 -2.48
C TYR A 544 -23.10 -1.71 -2.90
N GLY A 545 -22.06 -0.88 -2.78
CA GLY A 545 -22.15 0.50 -3.25
C GLY A 545 -21.28 1.52 -2.53
N ILE A 546 -21.65 2.79 -2.72
CA ILE A 546 -20.94 3.99 -2.29
C ILE A 546 -21.79 4.75 -1.25
N ALA A 547 -21.23 5.06 -0.10
CA ALA A 547 -21.82 5.97 0.88
C ALA A 547 -20.92 7.21 1.03
N GLU A 548 -21.41 8.36 0.61
CA GLU A 548 -20.78 9.66 0.84
C GLU A 548 -21.28 10.19 2.19
N LEU A 549 -20.36 10.49 3.11
CA LEU A 549 -20.67 10.83 4.51
C LEU A 549 -20.20 12.24 4.92
N ARG A 550 -19.30 12.85 4.14
CA ARG A 550 -18.75 14.18 4.45
C ARG A 550 -19.86 15.23 4.45
N GLY A 551 -19.92 16.06 5.50
CA GLY A 551 -20.88 17.15 5.63
C GLY A 551 -22.32 16.72 5.95
N LYS A 552 -22.60 15.43 6.16
CA LYS A 552 -23.93 14.89 6.43
C LYS A 552 -24.22 14.77 7.94
N THR A 553 -25.51 14.91 8.29
CA THR A 553 -26.01 14.66 9.63
C THR A 553 -25.91 13.17 9.99
N ASP A 554 -25.97 12.84 11.28
CA ASP A 554 -25.93 11.42 11.71
C ASP A 554 -27.07 10.58 11.08
N SER A 555 -28.25 11.15 10.90
CA SER A 555 -29.39 10.47 10.25
C SER A 555 -29.09 10.14 8.77
N GLU A 556 -28.55 11.09 8.01
CA GLU A 556 -28.18 10.90 6.61
C GLU A 556 -27.01 9.91 6.47
N VAL A 557 -26.02 9.96 7.37
CA VAL A 557 -24.90 9.02 7.40
C VAL A 557 -25.38 7.59 7.64
N ILE A 558 -26.26 7.41 8.61
CA ILE A 558 -26.82 6.08 8.92
C ILE A 558 -27.63 5.57 7.74
N ALA A 559 -28.46 6.41 7.12
CA ALA A 559 -29.23 6.06 5.94
C ALA A 559 -28.32 5.63 4.77
N ALA A 560 -27.25 6.38 4.50
CA ALA A 560 -26.27 6.05 3.46
C ALA A 560 -25.55 4.73 3.72
N LEU A 561 -25.14 4.46 4.97
CA LEU A 561 -24.49 3.20 5.34
C LEU A 561 -25.44 1.99 5.32
N LEU A 562 -26.72 2.18 5.67
CA LEU A 562 -27.73 1.14 5.53
C LEU A 562 -27.96 0.75 4.06
N ASN A 563 -27.87 1.70 3.12
CA ASN A 563 -28.02 1.46 1.69
C ASN A 563 -26.91 0.57 1.09
N ILE A 564 -25.76 0.50 1.75
CA ILE A 564 -24.61 -0.33 1.32
C ILE A 564 -24.34 -1.52 2.26
N ALA A 565 -25.22 -1.76 3.23
CA ALA A 565 -25.16 -2.93 4.10
C ALA A 565 -25.70 -4.18 3.40
N ASP A 566 -25.20 -5.36 3.78
CA ASP A 566 -25.76 -6.65 3.36
C ASP A 566 -27.22 -6.78 3.84
N ALA A 567 -28.10 -7.19 2.94
CA ALA A 567 -29.55 -7.25 3.18
C ALA A 567 -29.95 -8.08 4.42
N ARG A 568 -29.17 -9.12 4.72
CA ARG A 568 -29.40 -9.99 5.91
C ARG A 568 -29.30 -9.22 7.23
N PHE A 569 -28.61 -8.08 7.26
CA PHE A 569 -28.36 -7.31 8.46
C PHE A 569 -29.06 -5.94 8.48
N GLN A 570 -29.58 -5.47 7.36
CA GLN A 570 -30.19 -4.13 7.23
C GLN A 570 -31.30 -3.88 8.26
N ASP A 571 -32.24 -4.81 8.44
CA ASP A 571 -33.38 -4.62 9.37
C ASP A 571 -32.95 -4.59 10.84
N LYS A 572 -31.92 -5.37 11.21
CA LYS A 572 -31.34 -5.31 12.56
C LYS A 572 -30.67 -3.95 12.82
N LEU A 573 -29.86 -3.50 11.88
CA LEU A 573 -29.14 -2.22 11.97
C LEU A 573 -30.12 -1.04 11.99
N LEU A 574 -31.16 -1.07 11.16
CA LEU A 574 -32.22 -0.08 11.12
C LEU A 574 -32.93 0.04 12.49
N ARG A 575 -33.37 -1.11 13.04
CA ARG A 575 -34.02 -1.12 14.38
C ARG A 575 -33.11 -0.56 15.48
N GLN A 576 -31.81 -0.87 15.45
CA GLN A 576 -30.83 -0.32 16.40
C GLN A 576 -30.73 1.20 16.30
N ALA A 577 -30.66 1.74 15.08
CA ALA A 577 -30.59 3.17 14.83
C ALA A 577 -31.88 3.90 15.27
N GLN A 578 -33.06 3.33 14.98
CA GLN A 578 -34.35 3.86 15.39
C GLN A 578 -34.53 3.81 16.92
N ALA A 579 -34.16 2.72 17.58
CA ALA A 579 -34.21 2.60 19.04
C ALA A 579 -33.29 3.60 19.75
N ALA A 580 -32.16 3.95 19.13
CA ALA A 580 -31.25 4.97 19.63
C ALA A 580 -31.67 6.42 19.28
N GLY A 581 -32.81 6.62 18.64
CA GLY A 581 -33.31 7.94 18.23
C GLY A 581 -32.47 8.60 17.13
N LYS A 582 -31.67 7.84 16.37
CA LYS A 582 -30.80 8.34 15.32
C LYS A 582 -31.44 8.33 13.93
N LEU A 583 -32.55 7.64 13.77
CA LEU A 583 -33.41 7.64 12.60
C LEU A 583 -34.88 7.79 13.01
N PRO A 584 -35.72 8.43 12.18
CA PRO A 584 -37.18 8.46 12.38
C PRO A 584 -37.75 7.04 12.48
N ARG A 585 -38.77 6.82 13.29
CA ARG A 585 -39.42 5.50 13.46
C ARG A 585 -40.09 4.98 12.17
N ASP A 586 -40.52 5.89 11.31
CA ASP A 586 -41.14 5.60 10.01
C ASP A 586 -40.13 5.51 8.86
N TYR A 587 -38.85 5.81 9.09
CA TYR A 587 -37.82 5.65 8.04
C TYR A 587 -37.80 4.22 7.52
N ARG A 588 -37.70 4.09 6.20
CA ARG A 588 -37.54 2.80 5.48
C ARG A 588 -36.36 2.91 4.54
N ILE A 589 -35.58 1.82 4.46
CA ILE A 589 -34.50 1.68 3.48
C ILE A 589 -35.15 1.65 2.09
N PRO A 590 -34.71 2.49 1.11
CA PRO A 590 -35.25 2.49 -0.23
C PRO A 590 -35.16 1.12 -0.91
N GLU A 591 -36.18 0.74 -1.67
CA GLU A 591 -36.28 -0.59 -2.29
C GLU A 591 -35.08 -0.90 -3.20
N ALA A 592 -34.54 0.10 -3.89
CA ALA A 592 -33.35 -0.04 -4.75
C ALA A 592 -32.11 -0.57 -4.01
N HIS A 593 -32.08 -0.50 -2.67
CA HIS A 593 -30.98 -0.93 -1.81
C HIS A 593 -31.32 -2.17 -0.99
N ARG A 594 -32.47 -2.81 -1.18
CA ARG A 594 -32.91 -3.98 -0.41
C ARG A 594 -32.39 -5.31 -0.95
N ASN A 595 -31.87 -5.35 -2.17
CA ASN A 595 -31.38 -6.56 -2.83
C ASN A 595 -29.83 -6.68 -2.74
N ASN A 596 -29.23 -6.27 -1.62
CA ASN A 596 -27.80 -6.36 -1.37
C ASN A 596 -27.44 -7.79 -0.88
N THR A 597 -27.41 -8.76 -1.80
CA THR A 597 -27.12 -10.16 -1.50
C THR A 597 -25.95 -10.68 -2.33
N PRO A 598 -25.19 -11.68 -1.83
CA PRO A 598 -24.11 -12.32 -2.58
C PRO A 598 -24.55 -12.87 -3.94
N GLU A 599 -25.75 -13.46 -4.00
CA GLU A 599 -26.33 -14.04 -5.21
C GLU A 599 -26.64 -12.95 -6.27
N ALA A 600 -27.04 -11.76 -5.84
CA ALA A 600 -27.25 -10.63 -6.73
C ALA A 600 -25.92 -10.15 -7.36
N LEU A 601 -24.84 -10.12 -6.56
CA LEU A 601 -23.51 -9.75 -7.02
C LEU A 601 -22.96 -10.76 -8.04
N GLU A 602 -23.07 -12.05 -7.76
CA GLU A 602 -22.62 -13.11 -8.69
C GLU A 602 -23.39 -13.07 -10.01
N ARG A 603 -24.71 -12.83 -9.98
CA ARG A 603 -25.52 -12.68 -11.20
C ARG A 603 -25.08 -11.47 -12.02
N ALA A 604 -24.79 -10.33 -11.36
CA ALA A 604 -24.38 -9.11 -12.05
C ALA A 604 -23.08 -9.29 -12.85
N LEU A 605 -22.11 -10.03 -12.30
CA LEU A 605 -20.81 -10.27 -12.94
C LEU A 605 -20.76 -11.52 -13.83
N ALA A 606 -21.74 -12.43 -13.76
CA ALA A 606 -21.68 -13.72 -14.42
C ALA A 606 -21.51 -13.65 -15.95
N GLY A 607 -22.16 -12.69 -16.62
CA GLY A 607 -22.02 -12.44 -18.06
C GLY A 607 -20.60 -12.00 -18.42
N HIS A 608 -20.08 -11.07 -17.69
CA HIS A 608 -18.74 -10.50 -17.89
C HIS A 608 -17.62 -11.52 -17.62
N ARG A 609 -17.80 -12.37 -16.60
CA ARG A 609 -16.86 -13.49 -16.35
C ARG A 609 -16.83 -14.51 -17.49
N ARG A 610 -17.99 -14.87 -18.05
CA ARG A 610 -18.04 -15.73 -19.24
C ARG A 610 -17.36 -15.09 -20.47
N ALA A 611 -17.32 -13.76 -20.53
CA ALA A 611 -16.59 -13.01 -21.55
C ALA A 611 -15.08 -12.86 -21.22
N GLY A 612 -14.57 -13.51 -20.16
CA GLY A 612 -13.15 -13.53 -19.80
C GLY A 612 -12.69 -12.37 -18.89
N LEU A 613 -13.61 -11.55 -18.39
CA LEU A 613 -13.29 -10.50 -17.42
C LEU A 613 -13.31 -11.04 -15.97
N PHE A 614 -12.69 -10.31 -15.06
CA PHE A 614 -12.71 -10.58 -13.62
C PHE A 614 -12.16 -11.96 -13.23
N SER A 615 -11.02 -12.34 -13.85
CA SER A 615 -10.28 -13.56 -13.49
C SER A 615 -9.71 -13.46 -12.07
N ALA A 616 -9.48 -14.59 -11.42
CA ALA A 616 -8.93 -14.63 -10.06
C ALA A 616 -7.52 -13.99 -9.95
N PHE A 617 -6.73 -14.04 -11.02
CA PHE A 617 -5.35 -13.53 -11.06
C PHE A 617 -5.10 -12.74 -12.35
N PRO A 618 -5.63 -11.51 -12.50
CA PRO A 618 -5.49 -10.75 -13.74
C PRO A 618 -4.06 -10.29 -14.03
N PHE A 619 -3.21 -10.19 -12.99
CA PHE A 619 -1.80 -9.81 -13.08
C PHE A 619 -0.84 -10.99 -12.95
N GLY A 620 -1.37 -12.22 -13.07
CA GLY A 620 -0.59 -13.44 -12.89
C GLY A 620 -0.54 -13.92 -11.45
N THR A 621 0.12 -15.05 -11.24
CA THR A 621 0.26 -15.67 -9.92
C THR A 621 1.55 -16.49 -9.85
N ASP A 622 2.09 -16.63 -8.64
CA ASP A 622 3.21 -17.52 -8.35
C ASP A 622 2.81 -18.99 -8.25
N TYR A 623 1.52 -19.31 -8.24
CA TYR A 623 1.05 -20.68 -8.23
C TYR A 623 1.17 -21.33 -9.62
N THR A 624 1.57 -22.61 -9.66
CA THR A 624 1.42 -23.42 -10.88
C THR A 624 -0.06 -23.76 -11.13
N ALA A 625 -0.38 -24.22 -12.33
CA ALA A 625 -1.76 -24.63 -12.65
C ALA A 625 -2.27 -25.75 -11.73
N GLU A 626 -1.40 -26.71 -11.37
CA GLU A 626 -1.72 -27.75 -10.40
C GLU A 626 -1.91 -27.20 -8.99
N GLU A 627 -1.08 -26.26 -8.59
CA GLU A 627 -1.18 -25.62 -7.26
C GLU A 627 -2.46 -24.80 -7.10
N LEU A 628 -2.94 -24.15 -8.17
CA LEU A 628 -4.22 -23.42 -8.15
C LEU A 628 -5.41 -24.35 -7.89
N VAL A 629 -5.47 -25.48 -8.57
CA VAL A 629 -6.53 -26.49 -8.33
C VAL A 629 -6.40 -27.09 -6.95
N LEU A 630 -5.19 -27.41 -6.50
CA LEU A 630 -4.94 -27.91 -5.15
C LEU A 630 -5.31 -26.90 -4.06
N ALA A 631 -4.99 -25.63 -4.24
CA ALA A 631 -5.37 -24.58 -3.29
C ALA A 631 -6.89 -24.51 -3.11
N GLN A 632 -7.64 -24.55 -4.24
CA GLN A 632 -9.11 -24.59 -4.19
C GLN A 632 -9.64 -25.85 -3.50
N ALA A 633 -9.04 -27.01 -3.79
CA ALA A 633 -9.43 -28.26 -3.16
C ALA A 633 -9.19 -28.25 -1.64
N LEU A 634 -8.02 -27.76 -1.23
CA LEU A 634 -7.64 -27.65 0.19
C LEU A 634 -8.47 -26.63 0.94
N GLU A 635 -8.83 -25.50 0.30
CA GLU A 635 -9.70 -24.49 0.87
C GLU A 635 -11.12 -25.05 1.11
N ARG A 636 -11.73 -25.70 0.11
CA ARG A 636 -13.03 -26.38 0.28
C ARG A 636 -12.98 -27.44 1.37
N LEU A 637 -11.90 -28.21 1.44
CA LEU A 637 -11.71 -29.22 2.50
C LEU A 637 -11.62 -28.54 3.86
N ARG A 638 -10.87 -27.44 3.99
CA ARG A 638 -10.76 -26.67 5.23
C ARG A 638 -12.11 -26.18 5.71
N GLU A 639 -12.90 -25.54 4.84
CA GLU A 639 -14.25 -25.05 5.14
C GLU A 639 -15.17 -26.19 5.62
N ARG A 640 -15.15 -27.35 4.95
CA ARG A 640 -15.91 -28.52 5.39
C ARG A 640 -15.46 -29.05 6.76
N MET A 641 -14.17 -28.97 7.03
CA MET A 641 -13.57 -29.43 8.29
C MET A 641 -13.79 -28.45 9.46
N GLU A 642 -14.37 -27.28 9.26
CA GLU A 642 -14.65 -26.31 10.33
C GLU A 642 -15.76 -26.77 11.28
N THR A 643 -16.70 -27.57 10.81
CA THR A 643 -17.83 -28.08 11.64
C THR A 643 -17.69 -29.59 11.96
N ALA A 644 -18.18 -30.01 13.11
CA ALA A 644 -18.13 -31.43 13.50
C ALA A 644 -18.87 -32.32 12.50
N ALA A 645 -20.04 -31.88 12.02
CA ALA A 645 -20.84 -32.62 11.02
C ALA A 645 -20.08 -32.66 9.65
N GLY A 646 -19.46 -31.56 9.23
CA GLY A 646 -18.67 -31.53 8.00
C GLY A 646 -17.44 -32.43 8.07
N LYS A 647 -16.74 -32.47 9.21
CA LYS A 647 -15.63 -33.41 9.46
C LYS A 647 -16.10 -34.88 9.31
N ALA A 648 -17.19 -35.25 9.98
CA ALA A 648 -17.71 -36.59 9.90
C ALA A 648 -18.13 -36.99 8.47
N ALA A 649 -18.80 -36.08 7.75
CA ALA A 649 -19.22 -36.29 6.36
C ALA A 649 -17.99 -36.40 5.41
N ALA A 650 -16.98 -35.54 5.55
CA ALA A 650 -15.78 -35.60 4.73
C ALA A 650 -15.01 -36.92 4.92
N VAL A 651 -14.84 -37.35 6.17
CA VAL A 651 -14.18 -38.62 6.50
C VAL A 651 -14.99 -39.81 5.96
N ALA A 652 -16.31 -39.83 6.16
CA ALA A 652 -17.18 -40.89 5.61
C ALA A 652 -17.09 -40.96 4.08
N MET A 653 -17.17 -39.85 3.39
CA MET A 653 -16.99 -39.81 1.91
C MET A 653 -15.61 -40.28 1.47
N ALA A 654 -14.54 -39.96 2.19
CA ALA A 654 -13.19 -40.40 1.88
C ALA A 654 -13.03 -41.92 1.99
N LEU A 655 -13.75 -42.55 2.94
CA LEU A 655 -13.75 -44.00 3.13
C LEU A 655 -14.67 -44.74 2.15
N LEU A 656 -15.80 -44.14 1.75
CA LEU A 656 -16.81 -44.76 0.90
C LEU A 656 -16.50 -44.66 -0.61
N ARG A 657 -15.67 -43.72 -1.03
CA ARG A 657 -15.34 -43.46 -2.45
C ARG A 657 -13.81 -43.49 -2.72
N PRO A 658 -13.18 -44.64 -2.60
CA PRO A 658 -11.70 -44.72 -2.71
C PRO A 658 -11.16 -44.59 -4.14
N GLY A 659 -12.01 -44.37 -5.17
CA GLY A 659 -11.59 -44.34 -6.60
C GLY A 659 -10.82 -43.08 -6.96
N ILE A 660 -9.58 -43.27 -7.42
CA ILE A 660 -8.72 -42.21 -8.01
C ILE A 660 -8.85 -42.32 -9.54
N SER A 661 -9.38 -41.26 -10.15
CA SER A 661 -9.41 -41.13 -11.61
C SER A 661 -8.06 -40.69 -12.16
N ALA A 662 -7.77 -40.98 -13.43
CA ALA A 662 -6.54 -40.58 -14.09
C ALA A 662 -6.27 -39.04 -14.01
N PRO A 663 -7.26 -38.16 -14.18
CA PRO A 663 -7.07 -36.71 -14.07
C PRO A 663 -6.63 -36.24 -12.67
N MET A 664 -6.88 -36.97 -11.59
CA MET A 664 -6.50 -36.59 -10.22
C MET A 664 -5.03 -36.91 -9.89
N ARG A 665 -4.40 -37.81 -10.65
CA ARG A 665 -3.05 -38.32 -10.34
C ARG A 665 -1.98 -37.26 -10.24
N PRO A 666 -1.86 -36.27 -11.13
CA PRO A 666 -0.85 -35.22 -11.03
C PRO A 666 -0.94 -34.44 -9.71
N TYR A 667 -2.14 -34.08 -9.30
CA TYR A 667 -2.41 -33.35 -8.04
C TYR A 667 -2.03 -34.18 -6.80
N LEU A 668 -2.38 -35.46 -6.79
CA LEU A 668 -2.01 -36.37 -5.70
C LEU A 668 -0.49 -36.61 -5.66
N GLN A 669 0.19 -36.69 -6.81
CA GLN A 669 1.65 -36.80 -6.91
C GLN A 669 2.30 -35.53 -6.34
N ARG A 670 1.79 -34.34 -6.68
CA ARG A 670 2.29 -33.08 -6.14
C ARG A 670 2.24 -33.03 -4.61
N LEU A 671 1.23 -33.67 -3.99
CA LEU A 671 1.08 -33.83 -2.54
C LEU A 671 1.76 -35.07 -1.96
N ARG A 672 2.43 -35.90 -2.79
CA ARG A 672 3.00 -37.19 -2.40
C ARG A 672 1.94 -38.13 -1.77
N LEU A 673 0.73 -38.11 -2.32
CA LEU A 673 -0.41 -38.95 -1.90
C LEU A 673 -0.87 -39.92 -2.98
N ASP A 674 -0.17 -40.05 -4.12
CA ASP A 674 -0.47 -40.98 -5.19
C ASP A 674 -0.25 -42.46 -4.77
N ARG A 675 0.67 -42.71 -3.83
CA ARG A 675 1.02 -44.03 -3.29
C ARG A 675 1.05 -43.97 -1.75
N PRO A 676 -0.11 -43.98 -1.07
CA PRO A 676 -0.18 -43.86 0.38
C PRO A 676 0.49 -45.04 1.09
N GLN A 677 1.36 -44.74 2.05
CA GLN A 677 2.15 -45.74 2.78
C GLN A 677 1.44 -46.31 4.01
N ASN A 678 0.42 -45.60 4.51
CA ASN A 678 -0.31 -45.96 5.73
C ASN A 678 -1.78 -45.53 5.67
N MET A 679 -2.58 -45.94 6.67
CA MET A 679 -4.02 -45.63 6.75
C MET A 679 -4.29 -44.12 6.82
N ARG A 680 -3.42 -43.36 7.47
CA ARG A 680 -3.56 -41.91 7.59
C ARG A 680 -3.40 -41.24 6.22
N GLU A 681 -2.40 -41.63 5.45
CA GLU A 681 -2.19 -41.13 4.09
C GLU A 681 -3.32 -41.55 3.12
N ARG A 682 -3.87 -42.78 3.29
CA ARG A 682 -5.06 -43.20 2.54
C ARG A 682 -6.26 -42.33 2.83
N LEU A 683 -6.49 -41.95 4.11
CA LEU A 683 -7.54 -41.02 4.49
C LEU A 683 -7.30 -39.62 3.87
N LEU A 684 -6.09 -39.07 3.96
CA LEU A 684 -5.72 -37.79 3.34
C LEU A 684 -5.91 -37.81 1.83
N GLN A 685 -5.47 -38.89 1.16
CA GLN A 685 -5.70 -39.13 -0.27
C GLN A 685 -7.20 -39.07 -0.62
N GLY A 686 -8.03 -39.81 0.14
CA GLY A 686 -9.48 -39.84 -0.05
C GLY A 686 -10.14 -38.47 0.15
N LEU A 687 -9.74 -37.73 1.17
CA LEU A 687 -10.23 -36.37 1.44
C LEU A 687 -9.93 -35.42 0.29
N VAL A 688 -8.69 -35.39 -0.19
CA VAL A 688 -8.28 -34.54 -1.31
C VAL A 688 -8.93 -34.99 -2.63
N ALA A 689 -8.97 -36.30 -2.90
CA ALA A 689 -9.57 -36.83 -4.12
C ALA A 689 -11.07 -36.50 -4.24
N ASN A 690 -11.79 -36.44 -3.12
CA ASN A 690 -13.20 -36.05 -3.14
C ASN A 690 -13.40 -34.58 -3.53
N GLU A 691 -12.55 -33.65 -3.05
CA GLU A 691 -12.63 -32.26 -3.46
C GLU A 691 -12.19 -32.06 -4.90
N LEU A 692 -11.11 -32.77 -5.33
CA LEU A 692 -10.67 -32.75 -6.73
C LEU A 692 -11.74 -33.26 -7.70
N ARG A 693 -12.53 -34.29 -7.31
CA ARG A 693 -13.64 -34.79 -8.13
C ARG A 693 -14.70 -33.72 -8.40
N GLY A 694 -14.96 -32.87 -7.41
CA GLY A 694 -15.89 -31.75 -7.56
C GLY A 694 -15.33 -30.55 -8.35
N LEU A 695 -14.03 -30.53 -8.62
CA LEU A 695 -13.37 -29.47 -9.38
C LEU A 695 -13.03 -29.88 -10.82
N LEU A 696 -12.75 -31.16 -11.04
CA LEU A 696 -12.31 -31.68 -12.34
C LEU A 696 -13.45 -32.30 -13.18
N GLY A 697 -14.68 -32.34 -12.63
CA GLY A 697 -15.89 -32.85 -13.30
C GLY A 697 -16.18 -34.28 -12.88
#